data_d57d9b3323ba12b288adf21ed3e285ff
#
_entry.id   d57d9b3323ba12b288adf21ed3e285ff
#
_cell.length_a   1.000
_cell.length_b   1.000
_cell.length_c   1.000
_cell.angle_alpha   90.00
_cell.angle_beta   90.00
_cell.angle_gamma   90.00
#
_symmetry.space_group_name_H-M   'P 1'
#
loop_
_entity.id
_entity.type
_entity.pdbx_description
1 polymer ?
#
loop_
_entity_poly.entity_id
_entity_poly.type
_entity_poly.pdbx_seq_one_letter_code
_entity_poly.pdbx_strand_id
1 'polypeptide(L)'
;LEYVFFKYKFYNPFLWCAILFTLSTSAQIAPTPKAITTADGLGFRAVTALAQDSRGFLWLGTQRGVDMYDGYRFIHFNKEKSADYPFPADDILDFGLHILNDSTLWVIGDHRLYTINLHTFESSLVEEFPEHILKIYKGKWQDLWIVSEKEDKEEQYLWRYTLSKGFQKIATVPRVRREFTYLGVDTIGNVWWSTIAKGLQCYSVKGELLHEKKVDTNNWFGTTMHWTPFQIDHQNRIFVYPRNVNELWEYFPEQDSIDVIADHLSDVIYCGLEDQQGNNWFATKDELLKLTPAGDVETLSTVLKRTMDFSGIMTFFQNDANILWVGTNGGLLMLPQPRQLFDHYFSEKKLGLGNSLRGITEGRGDDLYFYSEVRNWGLYHQDTKTQILKRLTFQLEPTRLQEKMEHTNDLIYDSIRHCIWAFTENLMCLDLANDKIIDTPMDLGVSYPIGPKALARFSDGKFLVGSHLGLISTYDPDSKNWYLVPNLLSSEQAQFPIKTIRPQGTDSIWVGTQNQGLFLLNLRGEVLQHYHTTSNPALSSNQILCIYPSDDGEWLWVGTFGGGLNRIHLPTEEIKIFTKDEGLADDNVVSITPFENRLWIATYIGLSSLNLDDYTFRSYFSEDGLSNNEFNFSSAHLGKNGRIYLGGLNGVNAFYPDALLEEKTSRPLQFMGYQYFNHQTDSLYTYSYPSLPDTPIVVQTSTSYFQFEWALPEYFKPEKNQYYTQVVGLDKDWVYHGNTPSVRFNGLTPGTYILRXKGADSRGNNSAGELRIPFQVIAPLHKRWWFILICIILVAGITATIINYVYRRKLAMEQIRTRIASDLHDEVGSMLSGLAMQAEMLELQSNDADTSSLRYMKDISRQAVTKMRDLVWSIDSRRDQMYDLLNRMRESATYMFELNDIDFQFESSDLPLNKKLAVDVRQHLYLIFREAVTNVCKHSNADHVYIFFGRREGRLELRIQDNGTVAPKENHSTGLGLDNMYGRAQALKGELTIDTENGFLVLLRI
;
A
#
# COMPACT_ATOMS: atom_id res chain seq x y z
N LEU A 1 -27.54 -42.15 -32.40
CA LEU A 1 -26.74 -41.07 -31.81
C LEU A 1 -25.32 -40.99 -32.42
N GLU A 2 -24.67 -42.11 -32.74
CA GLU A 2 -23.34 -42.07 -33.40
C GLU A 2 -23.38 -41.59 -34.85
N TYR A 3 -24.54 -41.73 -35.55
CA TYR A 3 -24.65 -41.29 -36.94
C TYR A 3 -24.91 -39.81 -37.14
N VAL A 4 -25.33 -39.11 -36.08
CA VAL A 4 -25.56 -37.66 -36.13
C VAL A 4 -24.26 -36.90 -35.86
N PHE A 5 -23.32 -37.56 -35.15
CA PHE A 5 -22.03 -36.91 -34.75
C PHE A 5 -21.06 -36.76 -35.93
N PHE A 6 -21.19 -37.53 -37.01
CA PHE A 6 -20.21 -37.49 -38.12
C PHE A 6 -20.50 -36.44 -39.17
N LYS A 7 -21.72 -35.87 -39.20
CA LYS A 7 -22.11 -34.95 -40.25
C LYS A 7 -21.86 -33.45 -39.94
N TYR A 8 -21.41 -33.13 -38.69
CA TYR A 8 -21.24 -31.73 -38.27
C TYR A 8 -19.86 -31.47 -37.66
N LYS A 9 -18.83 -32.15 -38.16
CA LYS A 9 -17.47 -32.04 -37.61
C LYS A 9 -16.70 -30.75 -37.99
N PHE A 10 -17.35 -29.83 -38.66
CA PHE A 10 -16.71 -28.59 -39.13
C PHE A 10 -17.62 -27.36 -38.99
N TYR A 11 -18.16 -27.10 -37.80
CA TYR A 11 -18.73 -25.77 -37.59
C TYR A 11 -18.61 -25.34 -36.13
N ASN A 12 -17.66 -24.45 -35.91
CA ASN A 12 -17.68 -23.36 -34.95
C ASN A 12 -17.64 -23.73 -33.46
N PRO A 13 -16.45 -23.70 -32.82
CA PRO A 13 -16.33 -23.77 -31.35
C PRO A 13 -17.11 -22.63 -30.66
N PHE A 14 -17.44 -21.56 -31.35
CA PHE A 14 -18.25 -20.45 -30.82
C PHE A 14 -19.69 -20.85 -30.45
N LEU A 15 -20.25 -21.88 -31.07
CA LEU A 15 -21.60 -22.31 -30.72
C LEU A 15 -21.65 -23.03 -29.37
N TRP A 16 -20.58 -23.71 -28.98
CA TRP A 16 -20.46 -24.35 -27.66
C TRP A 16 -20.16 -23.33 -26.55
N CYS A 17 -19.36 -22.33 -26.83
CA CYS A 17 -19.17 -21.21 -25.91
C CYS A 17 -20.46 -20.41 -25.73
N ALA A 18 -21.22 -20.19 -26.81
CA ALA A 18 -22.51 -19.50 -26.70
C ALA A 18 -23.54 -20.32 -25.91
N ILE A 19 -23.54 -21.64 -26.04
CA ILE A 19 -24.48 -22.51 -25.30
C ILE A 19 -24.08 -22.63 -23.83
N LEU A 20 -22.77 -22.64 -23.52
CA LEU A 20 -22.28 -22.64 -22.14
C LEU A 20 -22.48 -21.27 -21.46
N PHE A 21 -22.36 -20.17 -22.23
CA PHE A 21 -22.65 -18.83 -21.72
C PHE A 21 -24.15 -18.58 -21.48
N THR A 22 -25.02 -19.17 -22.29
CA THR A 22 -26.47 -18.98 -22.10
C THR A 22 -27.05 -19.69 -20.88
N LEU A 23 -26.27 -20.62 -20.28
CA LEU A 23 -26.71 -21.29 -19.04
C LEU A 23 -26.25 -20.57 -17.76
N SER A 24 -25.40 -19.56 -17.88
CA SER A 24 -24.85 -18.85 -16.71
C SER A 24 -25.26 -17.39 -16.62
N THR A 25 -26.05 -16.87 -17.56
CA THR A 25 -26.44 -15.45 -17.49
C THR A 25 -27.91 -15.29 -17.12
N SER A 26 -28.22 -15.42 -15.84
CA SER A 26 -29.37 -14.74 -15.31
C SER A 26 -28.96 -13.27 -15.12
N ALA A 27 -29.15 -12.47 -16.13
CA ALA A 27 -28.89 -11.03 -16.01
C ALA A 27 -29.89 -10.43 -15.01
N GLN A 28 -29.38 -9.97 -13.90
CA GLN A 28 -30.16 -9.42 -12.83
C GLN A 28 -30.01 -7.91 -12.84
N ILE A 29 -31.10 -7.24 -13.09
CA ILE A 29 -31.15 -5.77 -13.14
C ILE A 29 -31.16 -5.17 -11.73
N ALA A 30 -31.60 -5.95 -10.72
CA ALA A 30 -31.52 -5.52 -9.34
C ALA A 30 -30.06 -5.59 -8.84
N PRO A 31 -29.61 -4.59 -8.09
CA PRO A 31 -28.28 -4.64 -7.53
C PRO A 31 -28.11 -5.91 -6.71
N THR A 32 -27.04 -6.64 -6.97
CA THR A 32 -26.78 -7.87 -6.22
C THR A 32 -26.43 -7.52 -4.77
N PRO A 33 -27.24 -7.98 -3.80
CA PRO A 33 -26.87 -7.75 -2.42
C PRO A 33 -25.54 -8.44 -2.09
N LYS A 34 -24.76 -7.80 -1.23
CA LYS A 34 -23.53 -8.39 -0.71
C LYS A 34 -23.76 -8.80 0.75
N ALA A 35 -23.49 -10.04 1.08
CA ALA A 35 -23.53 -10.52 2.46
C ALA A 35 -22.22 -10.24 3.18
N ILE A 36 -22.29 -9.84 4.44
CA ILE A 36 -21.17 -9.66 5.34
C ILE A 36 -21.49 -10.47 6.60
N THR A 37 -20.64 -11.43 6.91
CA THR A 37 -20.88 -12.41 7.96
C THR A 37 -19.72 -12.45 8.96
N THR A 38 -19.77 -13.35 9.91
CA THR A 38 -18.66 -13.60 10.84
C THR A 38 -17.41 -14.13 10.13
N ALA A 39 -17.55 -14.71 8.93
CA ALA A 39 -16.40 -15.09 8.10
C ALA A 39 -15.67 -13.87 7.53
N ASP A 40 -16.34 -12.75 7.42
CA ASP A 40 -15.77 -11.48 6.94
C ASP A 40 -15.26 -10.61 8.10
N GLY A 41 -15.35 -11.11 9.35
CA GLY A 41 -14.87 -10.41 10.53
C GLY A 41 -15.95 -9.75 11.39
N LEU A 42 -17.24 -9.90 11.07
CA LEU A 42 -18.32 -9.40 11.91
C LEU A 42 -18.28 -10.09 13.30
N GLY A 43 -18.37 -9.35 14.38
CA GLY A 43 -18.21 -9.87 15.74
C GLY A 43 -19.30 -10.86 16.17
N PHE A 44 -20.50 -10.67 15.67
CA PHE A 44 -21.59 -11.61 15.94
C PHE A 44 -22.63 -11.57 14.81
N ARG A 45 -23.26 -12.73 14.53
CA ARG A 45 -24.16 -12.89 13.37
C ARG A 45 -25.45 -12.08 13.44
N ALA A 46 -25.97 -11.78 14.65
CA ALA A 46 -27.24 -11.03 14.80
C ALA A 46 -26.93 -9.53 14.89
N VAL A 47 -27.34 -8.77 13.87
CA VAL A 47 -27.16 -7.32 13.78
C VAL A 47 -28.49 -6.65 14.13
N THR A 48 -28.56 -6.00 15.30
CA THR A 48 -29.78 -5.44 15.87
C THR A 48 -29.94 -3.94 15.67
N ALA A 49 -28.83 -3.22 15.43
CA ALA A 49 -28.85 -1.76 15.28
C ALA A 49 -27.77 -1.31 14.31
N LEU A 50 -28.03 -0.19 13.61
CA LEU A 50 -27.11 0.38 12.61
C LEU A 50 -27.09 1.89 12.74
N ALA A 51 -25.88 2.48 12.61
CA ALA A 51 -25.71 3.95 12.57
C ALA A 51 -24.44 4.26 11.75
N GLN A 52 -24.34 5.48 11.20
CA GLN A 52 -23.14 5.93 10.50
C GLN A 52 -22.66 7.24 11.10
N ASP A 53 -21.35 7.36 11.35
CA ASP A 53 -20.77 8.60 11.87
C ASP A 53 -20.41 9.57 10.74
N SER A 54 -20.06 10.81 11.08
CA SER A 54 -19.71 11.86 10.11
C SER A 54 -18.44 11.57 9.30
N ARG A 55 -17.58 10.69 9.81
CA ARG A 55 -16.39 10.22 9.07
C ARG A 55 -16.75 9.17 8.01
N GLY A 56 -17.93 8.58 8.13
CA GLY A 56 -18.44 7.56 7.23
C GLY A 56 -18.42 6.14 7.78
N PHE A 57 -17.86 5.89 8.95
CA PHE A 57 -17.78 4.56 9.53
C PHE A 57 -19.17 4.04 9.91
N LEU A 58 -19.42 2.77 9.60
CA LEU A 58 -20.68 2.11 9.94
C LEU A 58 -20.55 1.44 11.31
N TRP A 59 -21.47 1.78 12.21
CA TRP A 59 -21.54 1.22 13.56
C TRP A 59 -22.67 0.20 13.63
N LEU A 60 -22.39 -0.98 14.17
CA LEU A 60 -23.31 -2.10 14.21
C LEU A 60 -23.51 -2.53 15.67
N GLY A 61 -24.76 -2.56 16.11
CA GLY A 61 -25.13 -3.19 17.38
C GLY A 61 -25.35 -4.68 17.15
N THR A 62 -24.80 -5.50 18.02
CA THR A 62 -24.94 -6.95 17.97
C THR A 62 -25.33 -7.51 19.35
N GLN A 63 -25.61 -8.79 19.41
CA GLN A 63 -25.82 -9.47 20.70
C GLN A 63 -24.50 -9.74 21.46
N ARG A 64 -23.40 -9.16 21.00
CA ARG A 64 -22.07 -9.33 21.63
C ARG A 64 -21.29 -8.02 21.67
N GLY A 65 -22.01 -6.91 21.78
CA GLY A 65 -21.43 -5.58 21.83
C GLY A 65 -21.62 -4.78 20.55
N VAL A 66 -20.71 -3.86 20.31
CA VAL A 66 -20.76 -2.94 19.17
C VAL A 66 -19.57 -3.22 18.25
N ASP A 67 -19.80 -3.23 16.95
CA ASP A 67 -18.76 -3.30 15.94
C ASP A 67 -18.69 -2.00 15.14
N MET A 68 -17.49 -1.55 14.76
CA MET A 68 -17.30 -0.47 13.79
C MET A 68 -16.71 -1.07 12.52
N TYR A 69 -17.30 -0.77 11.37
CA TYR A 69 -16.86 -1.27 10.06
C TYR A 69 -16.35 -0.12 9.20
N ASP A 70 -15.12 -0.23 8.70
CA ASP A 70 -14.45 0.81 7.90
C ASP A 70 -14.52 0.57 6.38
N GLY A 71 -15.15 -0.53 5.95
CA GLY A 71 -15.20 -0.99 4.56
C GLY A 71 -14.28 -2.17 4.28
N TYR A 72 -13.27 -2.40 5.12
CA TYR A 72 -12.28 -3.47 4.97
C TYR A 72 -12.25 -4.42 6.16
N ARG A 73 -12.40 -3.89 7.39
CA ARG A 73 -12.25 -4.66 8.62
C ARG A 73 -13.21 -4.15 9.70
N PHE A 74 -13.40 -4.98 10.70
CA PHE A 74 -14.19 -4.65 11.89
C PHE A 74 -13.28 -4.31 13.06
N ILE A 75 -13.72 -3.35 13.89
CA ILE A 75 -13.14 -3.04 15.20
C ILE A 75 -14.22 -3.37 16.24
N HIS A 76 -13.85 -4.17 17.23
CA HIS A 76 -14.80 -4.76 18.19
C HIS A 76 -14.78 -4.04 19.55
N PHE A 77 -15.96 -3.71 20.03
CA PHE A 77 -16.20 -3.12 21.34
C PHE A 77 -17.07 -4.10 22.14
N ASN A 78 -16.50 -4.84 23.08
CA ASN A 78 -17.23 -5.83 23.88
C ASN A 78 -16.51 -6.11 25.21
N LYS A 79 -17.05 -7.05 26.01
CA LYS A 79 -16.52 -7.42 27.33
C LYS A 79 -15.28 -8.33 27.28
N GLU A 80 -14.92 -8.86 26.12
CA GLU A 80 -13.82 -9.83 26.01
C GLU A 80 -12.46 -9.14 26.13
N LYS A 81 -11.49 -9.84 26.69
CA LYS A 81 -10.10 -9.37 26.75
C LYS A 81 -9.44 -9.28 25.39
N SER A 82 -10.00 -9.95 24.39
CA SER A 82 -9.54 -9.93 23.01
C SER A 82 -10.13 -8.79 22.17
N ALA A 83 -11.08 -8.02 22.72
CA ALA A 83 -11.71 -6.90 22.03
C ALA A 83 -10.69 -5.80 21.75
N ASP A 84 -10.85 -5.11 20.64
CA ASP A 84 -10.02 -3.94 20.31
C ASP A 84 -10.21 -2.83 21.35
N TYR A 85 -11.46 -2.68 21.83
CA TYR A 85 -11.80 -1.69 22.85
C TYR A 85 -12.77 -2.31 23.85
N PRO A 86 -12.61 -2.08 25.18
CA PRO A 86 -13.54 -2.60 26.18
C PRO A 86 -14.88 -1.87 26.11
N PHE A 87 -15.96 -2.65 26.15
CA PHE A 87 -17.32 -2.12 26.25
C PHE A 87 -18.12 -2.97 27.26
N PRO A 88 -18.77 -2.36 28.24
CA PRO A 88 -19.30 -3.11 29.40
C PRO A 88 -20.67 -3.77 29.21
N ALA A 89 -21.23 -3.74 27.98
CA ALA A 89 -22.52 -4.35 27.67
C ALA A 89 -22.40 -5.32 26.49
N ASP A 90 -23.23 -6.36 26.49
CA ASP A 90 -23.27 -7.32 25.37
C ASP A 90 -24.49 -7.05 24.47
N ASP A 91 -25.69 -7.32 24.93
CA ASP A 91 -26.88 -7.32 24.09
C ASP A 91 -27.33 -5.90 23.71
N ILE A 92 -26.99 -5.49 22.47
CA ILE A 92 -27.43 -4.18 21.97
C ILE A 92 -28.88 -4.31 21.46
N LEU A 93 -29.75 -3.48 21.96
CA LEU A 93 -31.17 -3.53 21.64
C LEU A 93 -31.47 -3.11 20.20
N ASP A 94 -32.56 -3.60 19.66
CA ASP A 94 -33.03 -3.23 18.32
C ASP A 94 -33.16 -1.70 18.20
N PHE A 95 -32.49 -1.15 17.18
CA PHE A 95 -32.37 0.30 16.93
C PHE A 95 -31.69 1.04 18.10
N GLY A 96 -30.80 0.37 18.85
CA GLY A 96 -30.18 0.92 20.04
C GLY A 96 -28.93 1.78 19.82
N LEU A 97 -28.66 2.22 18.59
CA LEU A 97 -27.48 3.05 18.24
C LEU A 97 -27.92 4.39 17.63
N HIS A 98 -27.48 5.50 18.24
CA HIS A 98 -27.81 6.84 17.72
C HIS A 98 -26.62 7.79 17.84
N ILE A 99 -26.40 8.61 16.83
CA ILE A 99 -25.37 9.65 16.81
C ILE A 99 -26.07 11.01 16.74
N LEU A 100 -25.92 11.82 17.80
CA LEU A 100 -26.47 13.16 17.87
C LEU A 100 -25.52 14.23 17.31
N ASN A 101 -24.23 14.02 17.51
CA ASN A 101 -23.19 14.97 17.11
C ASN A 101 -21.96 14.21 16.64
N ASP A 102 -20.94 14.92 16.18
CA ASP A 102 -19.74 14.33 15.61
C ASP A 102 -18.82 13.65 16.64
N SER A 103 -19.17 13.69 17.93
CA SER A 103 -18.28 13.19 18.98
C SER A 103 -18.81 11.99 19.75
N THR A 104 -20.12 11.69 19.68
CA THR A 104 -20.73 10.75 20.63
C THR A 104 -21.72 9.81 19.97
N LEU A 105 -21.46 8.52 20.11
CA LEU A 105 -22.41 7.44 19.80
C LEU A 105 -23.13 7.04 21.09
N TRP A 106 -24.47 7.11 21.10
CA TRP A 106 -25.34 6.67 22.18
C TRP A 106 -25.73 5.22 21.93
N VAL A 107 -25.60 4.38 22.96
CA VAL A 107 -25.77 2.93 22.85
C VAL A 107 -26.68 2.43 23.95
N ILE A 108 -27.69 1.63 23.60
CA ILE A 108 -28.46 0.87 24.62
C ILE A 108 -27.93 -0.56 24.62
N GLY A 109 -27.23 -0.92 25.68
CA GLY A 109 -26.73 -2.29 25.89
C GLY A 109 -27.22 -2.81 27.23
N ASP A 110 -27.67 -4.06 27.27
CA ASP A 110 -28.22 -4.68 28.49
C ASP A 110 -29.27 -3.78 29.17
N HIS A 111 -30.13 -3.08 28.39
CA HIS A 111 -31.16 -2.14 28.85
C HIS A 111 -30.63 -0.92 29.61
N ARG A 112 -29.33 -0.58 29.48
CA ARG A 112 -28.70 0.61 30.06
C ARG A 112 -28.18 1.53 29.00
N LEU A 113 -28.05 2.82 29.33
CA LEU A 113 -27.54 3.82 28.39
C LEU A 113 -26.06 4.01 28.54
N TYR A 114 -25.36 3.84 27.43
CA TYR A 114 -23.90 4.04 27.31
C TYR A 114 -23.61 5.08 26.26
N THR A 115 -22.41 5.64 26.34
CA THR A 115 -21.84 6.45 25.25
C THR A 115 -20.50 5.91 24.85
N ILE A 116 -20.19 6.01 23.55
CA ILE A 116 -18.83 5.79 23.00
C ILE A 116 -18.38 7.12 22.40
N ASN A 117 -17.24 7.61 22.85
CA ASN A 117 -16.63 8.80 22.27
C ASN A 117 -16.03 8.44 20.91
N LEU A 118 -16.47 9.09 19.84
CA LEU A 118 -16.05 8.76 18.47
C LEU A 118 -14.60 9.16 18.18
N HIS A 119 -13.98 10.03 18.99
CA HIS A 119 -12.59 10.47 18.79
C HIS A 119 -11.58 9.70 19.63
N THR A 120 -11.98 9.12 20.78
CA THR A 120 -11.08 8.37 21.66
C THR A 120 -11.43 6.89 21.74
N PHE A 121 -12.62 6.51 21.30
CA PHE A 121 -13.19 5.16 21.40
C PHE A 121 -13.43 4.71 22.86
N GLU A 122 -13.35 5.63 23.80
CA GLU A 122 -13.66 5.35 25.19
C GLU A 122 -15.17 5.21 25.41
N SER A 123 -15.56 4.19 26.13
CA SER A 123 -16.96 3.93 26.47
C SER A 123 -17.27 4.30 27.93
N SER A 124 -18.47 4.78 28.19
CA SER A 124 -18.90 5.14 29.55
C SER A 124 -20.39 4.88 29.77
N LEU A 125 -20.74 4.47 30.98
CA LEU A 125 -22.12 4.35 31.40
C LEU A 125 -22.68 5.75 31.71
N VAL A 126 -23.89 6.04 31.26
CA VAL A 126 -24.60 7.29 31.61
C VAL A 126 -25.27 7.12 32.97
N GLU A 127 -24.54 7.41 34.05
CA GLU A 127 -24.98 7.22 35.43
C GLU A 127 -26.20 8.10 35.81
N GLU A 128 -26.36 9.22 35.09
CA GLU A 128 -27.47 10.14 35.27
C GLU A 128 -28.82 9.54 34.88
N PHE A 129 -28.82 8.42 34.15
CA PHE A 129 -30.01 7.73 33.68
C PHE A 129 -29.99 6.25 34.12
N PRO A 130 -30.38 5.97 35.36
CA PRO A 130 -30.32 4.63 35.96
C PRO A 130 -31.49 3.71 35.62
N GLU A 131 -32.49 4.18 34.88
CA GLU A 131 -33.69 3.41 34.59
C GLU A 131 -33.49 2.35 33.51
N HIS A 132 -34.37 1.33 33.52
CA HIS A 132 -34.38 0.27 32.52
C HIS A 132 -34.96 0.81 31.21
N ILE A 133 -34.14 0.81 30.15
CA ILE A 133 -34.49 1.41 28.86
C ILE A 133 -35.11 0.37 27.93
N LEU A 134 -36.22 0.74 27.33
CA LEU A 134 -36.94 -0.09 26.35
C LEU A 134 -36.62 0.34 24.91
N LYS A 135 -36.53 1.66 24.67
CA LYS A 135 -36.39 2.19 23.32
C LYS A 135 -35.73 3.57 23.34
N ILE A 136 -34.98 3.87 22.28
CA ILE A 136 -34.44 5.20 22.02
C ILE A 136 -34.74 5.58 20.58
N TYR A 137 -34.93 6.86 20.32
CA TYR A 137 -35.20 7.39 19.00
C TYR A 137 -34.54 8.76 18.85
N LYS A 138 -33.88 8.99 17.73
CA LYS A 138 -33.29 10.30 17.43
C LYS A 138 -34.36 11.27 16.94
N GLY A 139 -34.50 12.37 17.65
CA GLY A 139 -35.42 13.43 17.25
C GLY A 139 -34.84 14.33 16.17
N LYS A 140 -35.64 15.24 15.68
CA LYS A 140 -35.30 16.15 14.58
C LYS A 140 -34.25 17.22 14.96
N TRP A 141 -34.24 17.64 16.24
CA TRP A 141 -33.53 18.82 16.73
C TRP A 141 -32.25 18.44 17.52
N GLN A 142 -31.55 17.39 17.10
CA GLN A 142 -30.39 16.85 17.83
C GLN A 142 -30.76 16.48 19.28
N ASP A 143 -31.92 15.89 19.45
CA ASP A 143 -32.41 15.41 20.71
C ASP A 143 -32.64 13.89 20.65
N LEU A 144 -32.68 13.25 21.82
CA LEU A 144 -33.06 11.84 21.96
C LEU A 144 -34.37 11.73 22.72
N TRP A 145 -35.19 10.85 22.21
CA TRP A 145 -36.42 10.44 22.90
C TRP A 145 -36.21 9.03 23.42
N ILE A 146 -36.48 8.83 24.72
CA ILE A 146 -36.17 7.57 25.42
C ILE A 146 -37.43 7.09 26.12
N VAL A 147 -37.74 5.81 25.92
CA VAL A 147 -38.77 5.15 26.74
C VAL A 147 -38.05 4.27 27.75
N SER A 148 -38.35 4.48 29.03
CA SER A 148 -37.86 3.67 30.14
C SER A 148 -39.00 3.10 30.94
N GLU A 149 -38.71 2.12 31.80
CA GLU A 149 -39.64 1.56 32.73
C GLU A 149 -39.01 1.47 34.12
N LYS A 150 -39.87 1.45 35.11
CA LYS A 150 -39.48 1.26 36.50
C LYS A 150 -40.31 0.11 37.09
N GLU A 151 -39.65 -1.01 37.34
CA GLU A 151 -40.30 -2.26 37.72
C GLU A 151 -41.14 -2.15 38.97
N ASP A 152 -40.66 -1.37 39.94
CA ASP A 152 -41.36 -1.19 41.23
C ASP A 152 -42.63 -0.34 41.15
N LYS A 153 -42.85 0.40 40.06
CA LYS A 153 -43.99 1.32 39.93
C LYS A 153 -45.05 0.94 38.90
N GLU A 154 -44.78 -0.10 38.13
CA GLU A 154 -45.64 -0.48 36.99
C GLU A 154 -45.97 0.70 36.07
N GLU A 155 -44.94 1.51 35.77
CA GLU A 155 -45.05 2.72 34.93
C GLU A 155 -44.00 2.70 33.84
N GLN A 156 -44.33 3.28 32.69
CA GLN A 156 -43.40 3.62 31.61
C GLN A 156 -43.30 5.13 31.49
N TYR A 157 -42.10 5.59 31.15
CA TYR A 157 -41.78 7.01 31.08
C TYR A 157 -41.28 7.37 29.72
N LEU A 158 -41.75 8.49 29.16
CA LEU A 158 -41.19 9.10 27.96
C LEU A 158 -40.27 10.25 28.38
N TRP A 159 -39.03 10.18 27.99
CA TRP A 159 -38.01 11.19 28.29
C TRP A 159 -37.54 11.86 27.01
N ARG A 160 -37.11 13.11 27.15
CA ARG A 160 -36.42 13.83 26.11
C ARG A 160 -35.07 14.28 26.65
N TYR A 161 -34.00 13.99 25.89
CA TYR A 161 -32.66 14.47 26.20
C TYR A 161 -32.27 15.53 25.18
N THR A 162 -31.74 16.67 25.67
CA THR A 162 -31.13 17.69 24.83
C THR A 162 -29.78 18.09 25.43
N LEU A 163 -28.82 18.49 24.59
CA LEU A 163 -27.49 18.91 25.06
C LEU A 163 -27.55 20.09 26.04
N SER A 164 -28.57 20.95 25.93
CA SER A 164 -28.70 22.16 26.74
C SER A 164 -29.42 21.94 28.09
N LYS A 165 -30.32 20.95 28.18
CA LYS A 165 -31.20 20.75 29.37
C LYS A 165 -31.03 19.37 30.01
N GLY A 166 -30.23 18.47 29.40
CA GLY A 166 -30.13 17.09 29.89
C GLY A 166 -31.43 16.31 29.74
N PHE A 167 -31.69 15.36 30.63
CA PHE A 167 -32.87 14.48 30.61
C PHE A 167 -34.10 15.17 31.21
N GLN A 168 -35.18 15.24 30.46
CA GLN A 168 -36.44 15.82 30.86
C GLN A 168 -37.56 14.78 30.70
N LYS A 169 -38.28 14.49 31.75
CA LYS A 169 -39.44 13.58 31.72
C LYS A 169 -40.64 14.31 31.10
N ILE A 170 -41.18 13.73 30.04
CA ILE A 170 -42.27 14.34 29.25
C ILE A 170 -43.63 13.74 29.62
N ALA A 171 -43.71 12.39 29.71
CA ALA A 171 -44.99 11.72 29.95
C ALA A 171 -44.78 10.47 30.79
N THR A 172 -45.88 10.02 31.43
CA THR A 172 -45.92 8.76 32.16
C THR A 172 -47.20 8.02 31.76
N VAL A 173 -47.05 6.72 31.45
CA VAL A 173 -48.19 5.84 31.17
C VAL A 173 -48.12 4.60 32.07
N PRO A 174 -49.26 3.96 32.39
CA PRO A 174 -49.21 2.67 33.09
C PRO A 174 -48.52 1.59 32.27
N ARG A 175 -47.72 0.73 32.91
CA ARG A 175 -47.09 -0.41 32.32
C ARG A 175 -48.03 -1.60 32.23
N VAL A 176 -48.09 -2.24 31.10
CA VAL A 176 -48.77 -3.52 30.92
C VAL A 176 -47.66 -4.59 30.72
N ARG A 177 -47.80 -5.72 31.41
CA ARG A 177 -46.81 -6.79 31.36
C ARG A 177 -46.51 -7.23 29.90
N ARG A 178 -45.24 -7.37 29.55
CA ARG A 178 -44.73 -7.74 28.22
C ARG A 178 -45.05 -6.72 27.12
N GLU A 179 -45.11 -5.45 27.52
CA GLU A 179 -45.41 -4.38 26.57
C GLU A 179 -44.21 -4.05 25.70
N PHE A 180 -44.41 -4.06 24.36
CA PHE A 180 -43.51 -3.44 23.41
C PHE A 180 -43.99 -2.02 23.15
N THR A 181 -43.04 -1.14 22.90
CA THR A 181 -43.35 0.27 22.69
C THR A 181 -42.63 0.76 21.43
N TYR A 182 -43.23 1.67 20.69
CA TYR A 182 -42.71 2.22 19.45
C TYR A 182 -42.73 3.74 19.49
N LEU A 183 -41.67 4.33 18.92
CA LEU A 183 -41.54 5.78 18.80
C LEU A 183 -41.35 6.17 17.35
N GLY A 184 -41.84 7.34 16.97
CA GLY A 184 -41.57 7.98 15.68
C GLY A 184 -41.63 9.49 15.87
N VAL A 185 -40.99 10.24 14.99
CA VAL A 185 -40.96 11.71 15.07
C VAL A 185 -41.43 12.27 13.72
N ASP A 186 -42.35 13.18 13.73
CA ASP A 186 -42.91 13.82 12.53
C ASP A 186 -42.01 14.97 12.04
N THR A 187 -42.32 15.54 10.88
CA THR A 187 -41.51 16.59 10.26
C THR A 187 -41.48 17.90 11.04
N ILE A 188 -42.41 18.08 11.98
CA ILE A 188 -42.46 19.25 12.85
C ILE A 188 -41.63 19.01 14.12
N GLY A 189 -41.32 17.74 14.43
CA GLY A 189 -40.58 17.34 15.62
C GLY A 189 -41.46 16.84 16.77
N ASN A 190 -42.77 16.65 16.55
CA ASN A 190 -43.61 16.01 17.53
C ASN A 190 -43.30 14.51 17.61
N VAL A 191 -43.48 13.94 18.81
CA VAL A 191 -43.17 12.53 19.03
C VAL A 191 -44.47 11.73 19.10
N TRP A 192 -44.52 10.73 18.26
CA TRP A 192 -45.59 9.73 18.28
C TRP A 192 -45.13 8.53 19.10
N TRP A 193 -45.95 8.11 20.05
CA TRP A 193 -45.64 7.02 20.98
C TRP A 193 -46.81 6.03 21.00
N SER A 194 -46.51 4.78 20.64
CA SER A 194 -47.48 3.69 20.64
C SER A 194 -47.29 2.82 21.89
N THR A 195 -48.32 2.66 22.69
CA THR A 195 -48.37 1.81 23.91
C THR A 195 -49.66 1.01 23.95
N ILE A 196 -49.62 -0.15 24.61
CA ILE A 196 -50.84 -0.95 24.85
C ILE A 196 -51.83 -0.20 25.71
N ALA A 197 -51.33 0.47 26.74
CA ALA A 197 -52.18 1.12 27.78
C ALA A 197 -52.99 2.30 27.22
N LYS A 198 -52.45 3.05 26.30
CA LYS A 198 -52.96 4.32 25.80
C LYS A 198 -53.21 4.40 24.30
N GLY A 199 -52.76 3.38 23.57
CA GLY A 199 -52.80 3.41 22.11
C GLY A 199 -51.72 4.30 21.51
N LEU A 200 -52.06 5.00 20.44
CA LEU A 200 -51.15 5.90 19.73
C LEU A 200 -51.35 7.33 20.24
N GLN A 201 -50.29 7.91 20.78
CA GLN A 201 -50.30 9.28 21.33
C GLN A 201 -49.26 10.14 20.64
N CYS A 202 -49.60 11.41 20.41
CA CYS A 202 -48.65 12.40 19.82
C CYS A 202 -48.41 13.50 20.86
N TYR A 203 -47.13 13.73 21.15
CA TYR A 203 -46.68 14.78 22.06
C TYR A 203 -45.91 15.86 21.30
N SER A 204 -46.22 17.13 21.62
CA SER A 204 -45.47 18.24 21.05
C SER A 204 -44.00 18.24 21.55
N VAL A 205 -43.12 19.00 20.88
CA VAL A 205 -41.74 19.24 21.32
C VAL A 205 -41.67 19.78 22.75
N LYS A 206 -42.77 20.43 23.23
CA LYS A 206 -42.86 20.96 24.60
C LYS A 206 -43.44 19.96 25.62
N GLY A 207 -43.87 18.78 25.15
CA GLY A 207 -44.46 17.75 26.00
C GLY A 207 -45.98 17.84 26.16
N GLU A 208 -46.68 18.65 25.36
CA GLU A 208 -48.13 18.75 25.36
C GLU A 208 -48.74 17.61 24.56
N LEU A 209 -49.72 16.93 25.07
CA LEU A 209 -50.46 15.89 24.34
C LEU A 209 -51.31 16.55 23.27
N LEU A 210 -51.00 16.27 22.00
CA LEU A 210 -51.68 16.85 20.81
C LEU A 210 -52.79 15.93 20.30
N HIS A 211 -52.51 14.60 20.35
CA HIS A 211 -53.45 13.61 19.77
C HIS A 211 -53.37 12.31 20.60
N GLU A 212 -54.52 11.66 20.80
CA GLU A 212 -54.57 10.33 21.41
C GLU A 212 -55.63 9.49 20.69
N LYS A 213 -55.19 8.36 20.13
CA LYS A 213 -56.06 7.35 19.55
C LYS A 213 -56.05 6.14 20.47
N LYS A 214 -57.07 5.97 21.26
CA LYS A 214 -57.19 4.84 22.19
C LYS A 214 -57.38 3.54 21.44
N VAL A 215 -56.80 2.48 21.93
CA VAL A 215 -56.98 1.14 21.38
C VAL A 215 -58.37 0.66 21.78
N ASP A 216 -59.26 0.56 20.80
CA ASP A 216 -60.52 -0.16 21.01
C ASP A 216 -60.22 -1.65 20.83
N THR A 217 -60.30 -2.38 21.91
CA THR A 217 -60.01 -3.81 21.96
C THR A 217 -60.85 -4.64 20.98
N ASN A 218 -61.87 -4.05 20.40
CA ASN A 218 -62.75 -4.80 19.49
C ASN A 218 -62.61 -4.50 18.00
N ASN A 219 -62.00 -3.42 17.58
CA ASN A 219 -62.12 -3.05 16.14
C ASN A 219 -60.96 -2.34 15.44
N TRP A 220 -59.96 -1.77 16.10
CA TRP A 220 -59.06 -0.88 15.36
C TRP A 220 -57.70 -1.49 15.01
N PHE A 221 -57.09 -2.19 15.92
CA PHE A 221 -55.83 -2.86 15.66
C PHE A 221 -55.95 -4.38 15.81
N GLY A 222 -57.14 -4.94 15.74
CA GLY A 222 -57.42 -6.37 15.87
C GLY A 222 -57.58 -6.84 17.31
N THR A 223 -58.31 -7.90 17.50
CA THR A 223 -58.77 -8.36 18.81
C THR A 223 -57.73 -8.93 19.76
N THR A 224 -56.53 -9.19 19.27
CA THR A 224 -55.46 -9.81 20.06
C THR A 224 -54.19 -8.97 20.11
N MET A 225 -54.25 -7.73 19.66
CA MET A 225 -53.08 -6.95 19.47
C MET A 225 -52.54 -6.33 20.75
N HIS A 226 -51.34 -6.61 21.05
CA HIS A 226 -50.67 -6.12 22.22
C HIS A 226 -49.68 -4.98 21.94
N TRP A 227 -49.36 -4.70 20.65
CA TRP A 227 -48.50 -3.59 20.25
C TRP A 227 -48.69 -3.27 18.76
N THR A 228 -48.51 -2.01 18.38
CA THR A 228 -48.65 -1.56 17.01
C THR A 228 -47.37 -0.81 16.58
N PRO A 229 -46.49 -1.44 15.86
CA PRO A 229 -45.38 -0.71 15.26
C PRO A 229 -45.86 0.19 14.12
N PHE A 230 -45.16 1.30 13.94
CA PHE A 230 -45.52 2.29 12.92
C PHE A 230 -44.27 3.01 12.45
N GLN A 231 -44.39 3.70 11.30
CA GLN A 231 -43.38 4.54 10.69
C GLN A 231 -44.02 5.84 10.23
N ILE A 232 -43.30 6.94 10.30
CA ILE A 232 -43.74 8.24 9.79
C ILE A 232 -42.73 8.67 8.72
N ASP A 233 -43.24 9.06 7.55
CA ASP A 233 -42.38 9.53 6.43
C ASP A 233 -42.28 11.07 6.41
N HIS A 234 -41.50 11.58 5.46
CA HIS A 234 -41.23 13.01 5.27
C HIS A 234 -42.48 13.81 4.89
N GLN A 235 -43.55 13.15 4.48
CA GLN A 235 -44.85 13.81 4.19
C GLN A 235 -45.82 13.73 5.37
N ASN A 236 -45.36 13.21 6.53
CA ASN A 236 -46.13 12.94 7.72
C ASN A 236 -47.21 11.87 7.52
N ARG A 237 -47.06 10.99 6.54
CA ARG A 237 -47.90 9.82 6.43
C ARG A 237 -47.53 8.83 7.52
N ILE A 238 -48.53 8.25 8.20
CA ILE A 238 -48.33 7.31 9.31
C ILE A 238 -48.65 5.91 8.79
N PHE A 239 -47.65 5.09 8.59
CA PHE A 239 -47.81 3.70 8.20
C PHE A 239 -47.84 2.83 9.45
N VAL A 240 -48.90 2.05 9.59
CA VAL A 240 -49.12 1.18 10.74
C VAL A 240 -49.11 -0.27 10.27
N TYR A 241 -48.38 -1.13 10.96
CA TYR A 241 -48.23 -2.53 10.58
C TYR A 241 -48.49 -3.43 11.79
N PRO A 242 -49.74 -3.84 12.00
CA PRO A 242 -50.12 -4.59 13.21
C PRO A 242 -49.52 -5.97 13.24
N ARG A 243 -49.11 -6.44 14.42
CA ARG A 243 -48.43 -7.73 14.62
C ARG A 243 -49.32 -8.96 14.50
N ASN A 244 -50.63 -8.77 14.33
CA ASN A 244 -51.58 -9.88 14.24
C ASN A 244 -52.21 -10.05 12.87
N VAL A 245 -51.87 -9.17 11.93
CA VAL A 245 -52.31 -9.25 10.53
C VAL A 245 -51.14 -9.01 9.59
N ASN A 246 -51.17 -9.69 8.45
CA ASN A 246 -50.12 -9.58 7.45
C ASN A 246 -50.48 -8.50 6.44
N GLU A 247 -50.62 -7.26 6.95
CA GLU A 247 -51.08 -6.10 6.18
C GLU A 247 -50.25 -4.85 6.53
N LEU A 248 -50.22 -3.92 5.59
CA LEU A 248 -49.68 -2.57 5.76
C LEU A 248 -50.80 -1.56 5.63
N TRP A 249 -50.95 -0.70 6.61
CA TRP A 249 -52.04 0.30 6.66
C TRP A 249 -51.45 1.71 6.66
N GLU A 250 -52.15 2.68 6.08
CA GLU A 250 -51.92 4.12 6.30
C GLU A 250 -52.99 4.69 7.20
N TYR A 251 -52.59 5.39 8.24
CA TYR A 251 -53.49 6.01 9.23
C TYR A 251 -53.57 7.51 9.01
N PHE A 252 -54.76 8.04 8.98
CA PHE A 252 -55.07 9.46 8.79
C PHE A 252 -55.61 10.05 10.12
N PRO A 253 -54.78 10.76 10.92
CA PRO A 253 -55.15 11.23 12.23
C PRO A 253 -56.32 12.21 12.23
N GLU A 254 -56.38 13.09 11.21
CA GLU A 254 -57.44 14.11 11.12
C GLU A 254 -58.83 13.52 10.88
N GLN A 255 -58.87 12.40 10.13
CA GLN A 255 -60.14 11.73 9.77
C GLN A 255 -60.44 10.54 10.66
N ASP A 256 -59.46 10.15 11.49
CA ASP A 256 -59.50 8.95 12.32
C ASP A 256 -59.84 7.69 11.53
N SER A 257 -59.25 7.58 10.29
CA SER A 257 -59.47 6.47 9.34
C SER A 257 -58.19 5.77 8.99
N ILE A 258 -58.30 4.55 8.41
CA ILE A 258 -57.19 3.78 7.89
C ILE A 258 -57.53 3.32 6.47
N ASP A 259 -56.48 3.26 5.62
CA ASP A 259 -56.51 2.63 4.29
C ASP A 259 -55.50 1.47 4.26
N VAL A 260 -55.92 0.37 3.64
CA VAL A 260 -55.03 -0.79 3.47
C VAL A 260 -54.16 -0.57 2.21
N ILE A 261 -52.83 -0.44 2.42
CA ILE A 261 -51.88 -0.21 1.34
C ILE A 261 -51.46 -1.54 0.71
N ALA A 262 -51.24 -2.57 1.55
CA ALA A 262 -50.87 -3.90 1.08
C ALA A 262 -51.47 -4.95 2.00
N ASP A 263 -51.96 -6.04 1.39
CA ASP A 263 -52.57 -7.16 2.09
C ASP A 263 -51.90 -8.48 1.66
N HIS A 264 -52.24 -9.56 2.35
CA HIS A 264 -51.76 -10.91 2.04
C HIS A 264 -50.24 -11.01 2.04
N LEU A 265 -49.50 -10.27 2.90
CA LEU A 265 -48.08 -10.34 3.04
C LEU A 265 -47.67 -11.73 3.58
N SER A 266 -46.41 -12.13 3.29
CA SER A 266 -45.88 -13.44 3.71
C SER A 266 -45.82 -13.61 5.23
N ASP A 267 -45.63 -12.49 5.97
CA ASP A 267 -45.56 -12.47 7.45
C ASP A 267 -45.86 -11.03 7.90
N VAL A 268 -45.93 -10.82 9.18
CA VAL A 268 -46.07 -9.48 9.78
C VAL A 268 -44.84 -8.62 9.52
N ILE A 269 -45.02 -7.32 9.45
CA ILE A 269 -43.94 -6.35 9.29
C ILE A 269 -43.29 -6.09 10.67
N TYR A 270 -41.94 -6.15 10.70
CA TYR A 270 -41.14 -5.98 11.92
C TYR A 270 -40.60 -4.56 12.08
N CYS A 271 -40.22 -3.91 10.99
CA CYS A 271 -39.64 -2.58 11.00
C CYS A 271 -39.82 -1.88 9.65
N GLY A 272 -39.68 -0.57 9.65
CA GLY A 272 -39.80 0.26 8.46
C GLY A 272 -38.77 1.39 8.45
N LEU A 273 -38.48 1.90 7.24
CA LEU A 273 -37.51 2.99 6.99
C LEU A 273 -37.93 3.74 5.73
N GLU A 274 -37.83 5.05 5.76
CA GLU A 274 -37.94 5.87 4.55
C GLU A 274 -36.54 6.14 3.99
N ASP A 275 -36.33 5.93 2.67
CA ASP A 275 -35.07 6.20 2.04
C ASP A 275 -34.96 7.66 1.53
N GLN A 276 -33.76 8.04 1.07
CA GLN A 276 -33.48 9.41 0.60
C GLN A 276 -34.24 9.78 -0.69
N GLN A 277 -34.83 8.80 -1.39
CA GLN A 277 -35.65 9.03 -2.57
C GLN A 277 -37.16 9.12 -2.22
N GLY A 278 -37.50 9.01 -0.93
CA GLY A 278 -38.90 9.04 -0.45
C GLY A 278 -39.63 7.72 -0.60
N ASN A 279 -38.92 6.61 -0.88
CA ASN A 279 -39.54 5.29 -0.85
C ASN A 279 -39.64 4.81 0.60
N ASN A 280 -40.73 4.22 0.97
CA ASN A 280 -40.92 3.61 2.27
C ASN A 280 -40.62 2.11 2.18
N TRP A 281 -39.69 1.65 2.98
CA TRP A 281 -39.26 0.26 3.05
C TRP A 281 -39.84 -0.41 4.29
N PHE A 282 -40.32 -1.63 4.13
CA PHE A 282 -40.88 -2.41 5.25
C PHE A 282 -40.32 -3.82 5.19
N ALA A 283 -39.93 -4.36 6.35
CA ALA A 283 -39.38 -5.69 6.47
C ALA A 283 -40.36 -6.64 7.15
N THR A 284 -40.72 -7.72 6.49
CA THR A 284 -41.30 -8.89 7.16
C THR A 284 -40.14 -9.79 7.65
N LYS A 285 -40.45 -10.98 8.09
CA LYS A 285 -39.40 -11.93 8.54
C LYS A 285 -38.33 -12.19 7.50
N ASP A 286 -38.70 -12.27 6.24
CA ASP A 286 -37.82 -12.73 5.16
C ASP A 286 -38.01 -11.98 3.84
N GLU A 287 -38.78 -10.90 3.83
CA GLU A 287 -39.01 -10.08 2.65
C GLU A 287 -38.79 -8.60 2.94
N LEU A 288 -38.38 -7.86 1.93
CA LEU A 288 -38.41 -6.40 1.92
C LEU A 288 -39.47 -5.94 0.94
N LEU A 289 -40.33 -5.08 1.40
CA LEU A 289 -41.35 -4.37 0.61
C LEU A 289 -40.87 -2.94 0.40
N LYS A 290 -41.00 -2.45 -0.81
CA LYS A 290 -40.69 -1.07 -1.16
C LYS A 290 -41.97 -0.42 -1.66
N LEU A 291 -42.44 0.61 -0.97
CA LEU A 291 -43.56 1.45 -1.39
C LEU A 291 -42.96 2.72 -2.01
N THR A 292 -43.19 2.94 -3.30
CA THR A 292 -42.69 4.13 -3.99
C THR A 292 -43.55 5.35 -3.67
N PRO A 293 -43.05 6.58 -3.90
CA PRO A 293 -43.91 7.79 -3.75
C PRO A 293 -45.11 7.80 -4.68
N ALA A 294 -45.07 7.05 -5.79
CA ALA A 294 -46.20 6.90 -6.72
C ALA A 294 -47.28 5.92 -6.22
N GLY A 295 -47.01 5.18 -5.12
CA GLY A 295 -47.92 4.21 -4.54
C GLY A 295 -47.71 2.77 -5.01
N ASP A 296 -46.69 2.50 -5.83
CA ASP A 296 -46.38 1.13 -6.28
C ASP A 296 -45.68 0.33 -5.17
N VAL A 297 -46.09 -0.92 -5.01
CA VAL A 297 -45.48 -1.83 -4.02
C VAL A 297 -44.62 -2.87 -4.75
N GLU A 298 -43.33 -2.90 -4.42
CA GLU A 298 -42.36 -3.87 -4.98
C GLU A 298 -41.87 -4.80 -3.86
N THR A 299 -41.65 -6.07 -4.16
CA THR A 299 -41.18 -7.08 -3.21
C THR A 299 -39.85 -7.68 -3.62
N LEU A 300 -38.88 -7.74 -2.68
CA LEU A 300 -37.52 -8.20 -2.91
C LEU A 300 -37.14 -9.47 -2.12
N SER A 301 -38.04 -10.45 -2.05
CA SER A 301 -37.81 -11.64 -1.23
C SER A 301 -36.77 -12.62 -1.81
N THR A 302 -36.88 -12.90 -3.10
CA THR A 302 -36.12 -13.99 -3.76
C THR A 302 -34.62 -13.70 -3.80
N VAL A 303 -34.24 -12.44 -3.95
CA VAL A 303 -32.86 -12.00 -4.11
C VAL A 303 -32.11 -12.10 -2.78
N LEU A 304 -32.74 -11.72 -1.68
CA LEU A 304 -32.12 -11.71 -0.36
C LEU A 304 -31.76 -13.12 0.11
N LYS A 305 -32.70 -14.06 -0.01
CA LYS A 305 -32.50 -15.45 0.42
C LYS A 305 -31.42 -16.19 -0.37
N ARG A 306 -31.19 -15.79 -1.61
CA ARG A 306 -30.11 -16.38 -2.42
C ARG A 306 -28.73 -15.90 -2.01
N THR A 307 -28.68 -14.72 -1.38
CA THR A 307 -27.40 -14.08 -1.01
C THR A 307 -26.88 -14.59 0.33
N MET A 308 -27.77 -14.79 1.30
CA MET A 308 -27.42 -15.19 2.65
C MET A 308 -28.57 -15.94 3.32
N ASP A 309 -28.26 -16.93 4.12
CA ASP A 309 -29.24 -17.65 4.92
C ASP A 309 -29.53 -16.88 6.22
N PHE A 310 -30.79 -16.49 6.42
CA PHE A 310 -31.26 -15.81 7.63
C PHE A 310 -32.72 -16.17 7.87
N SER A 311 -33.17 -16.01 9.13
CA SER A 311 -34.53 -16.32 9.52
C SER A 311 -35.27 -15.09 10.13
N GLY A 312 -34.67 -13.89 10.05
CA GLY A 312 -35.33 -12.65 10.48
C GLY A 312 -34.53 -11.42 10.15
N ILE A 313 -35.20 -10.41 9.60
CA ILE A 313 -34.66 -9.07 9.45
C ILE A 313 -34.91 -8.31 10.76
N MET A 314 -33.87 -7.69 11.31
CA MET A 314 -33.93 -7.04 12.64
C MET A 314 -33.92 -5.52 12.55
N THR A 315 -33.17 -4.98 11.58
CA THR A 315 -33.02 -3.53 11.45
C THR A 315 -32.61 -3.19 10.01
N PHE A 316 -32.85 -1.94 9.62
CA PHE A 316 -32.20 -1.39 8.43
C PHE A 316 -31.90 0.09 8.57
N PHE A 317 -30.98 0.50 7.71
CA PHE A 317 -30.39 1.83 7.72
C PHE A 317 -29.92 2.19 6.31
N GLN A 318 -30.24 3.38 5.84
CA GLN A 318 -29.66 3.88 4.60
C GLN A 318 -28.54 4.86 4.93
N ASN A 319 -27.38 4.63 4.35
CA ASN A 319 -26.27 5.54 4.52
C ASN A 319 -26.33 6.69 3.47
N ASP A 320 -25.48 7.68 3.63
CA ASP A 320 -25.40 8.84 2.72
C ASP A 320 -24.86 8.50 1.31
N ALA A 321 -24.25 7.33 1.14
CA ALA A 321 -23.83 6.82 -0.17
C ALA A 321 -24.96 6.08 -0.92
N ASN A 322 -26.20 6.18 -0.42
CA ASN A 322 -27.39 5.53 -1.00
C ASN A 322 -27.32 3.99 -0.97
N ILE A 323 -26.68 3.44 0.07
CA ILE A 323 -26.66 1.99 0.31
C ILE A 323 -27.67 1.68 1.42
N LEU A 324 -28.60 0.77 1.13
CA LEU A 324 -29.51 0.26 2.16
C LEU A 324 -28.84 -0.93 2.84
N TRP A 325 -28.59 -0.80 4.14
CA TRP A 325 -28.02 -1.82 4.98
C TRP A 325 -29.14 -2.55 5.72
N VAL A 326 -29.14 -3.88 5.68
CA VAL A 326 -30.16 -4.70 6.31
C VAL A 326 -29.49 -5.62 7.33
N GLY A 327 -29.74 -5.36 8.60
CA GLY A 327 -29.28 -6.20 9.70
C GLY A 327 -30.21 -7.39 9.91
N THR A 328 -29.66 -8.57 9.96
CA THR A 328 -30.40 -9.83 10.10
C THR A 328 -29.83 -10.66 11.25
N ASN A 329 -30.48 -11.77 11.57
CA ASN A 329 -29.94 -12.74 12.53
C ASN A 329 -28.89 -13.69 11.90
N GLY A 330 -28.57 -13.52 10.62
CA GLY A 330 -27.55 -14.28 9.92
C GLY A 330 -26.31 -13.45 9.56
N GLY A 331 -26.40 -12.11 9.68
CA GLY A 331 -25.34 -11.17 9.29
C GLY A 331 -25.91 -9.86 8.81
N LEU A 332 -25.11 -9.15 8.05
CA LEU A 332 -25.42 -7.84 7.47
C LEU A 332 -25.51 -7.97 5.95
N LEU A 333 -26.59 -7.44 5.36
CA LEU A 333 -26.73 -7.35 3.90
C LEU A 333 -26.55 -5.92 3.45
N MET A 334 -25.76 -5.72 2.42
CA MET A 334 -25.52 -4.44 1.76
C MET A 334 -26.30 -4.45 0.43
N LEU A 335 -27.23 -3.52 0.27
CA LEU A 335 -28.04 -3.35 -0.95
C LEU A 335 -27.78 -1.95 -1.53
N PRO A 336 -26.85 -1.81 -2.48
CA PRO A 336 -26.70 -0.53 -3.15
C PRO A 336 -27.96 -0.15 -3.90
N GLN A 337 -28.45 1.07 -3.70
CA GLN A 337 -29.63 1.54 -4.41
C GLN A 337 -29.17 2.22 -5.71
N PRO A 338 -29.73 1.86 -6.87
CA PRO A 338 -29.32 2.50 -8.11
C PRO A 338 -29.65 4.00 -8.10
N ARG A 339 -28.69 4.80 -8.50
CA ARG A 339 -28.91 6.23 -8.72
C ARG A 339 -29.55 6.37 -10.12
N GLN A 340 -30.56 7.21 -10.24
CA GLN A 340 -31.20 7.46 -11.53
C GLN A 340 -30.36 8.47 -12.33
N LEU A 341 -29.16 8.07 -12.68
CA LEU A 341 -28.22 8.86 -13.49
C LEU A 341 -28.48 8.69 -15.00
N PHE A 342 -29.22 7.66 -15.35
CA PHE A 342 -29.48 7.29 -16.75
C PHE A 342 -30.99 7.15 -16.97
N ASP A 343 -31.48 7.73 -18.05
CA ASP A 343 -32.82 7.42 -18.52
C ASP A 343 -32.76 6.17 -19.40
N HIS A 344 -33.80 5.35 -19.33
CA HIS A 344 -33.86 4.09 -20.04
C HIS A 344 -34.98 4.10 -21.06
N TYR A 345 -34.67 3.72 -22.26
CA TYR A 345 -35.68 3.51 -23.29
C TYR A 345 -35.66 2.05 -23.73
N PHE A 346 -36.84 1.47 -23.95
CA PHE A 346 -36.98 0.09 -24.41
C PHE A 346 -36.31 -0.92 -23.46
N SER A 347 -36.22 -0.63 -22.20
CA SER A 347 -35.71 -1.57 -21.19
C SER A 347 -36.84 -2.34 -20.54
N GLU A 348 -36.53 -3.55 -20.06
CA GLU A 348 -37.49 -4.39 -19.31
C GLU A 348 -37.03 -4.46 -17.85
N LYS A 349 -37.95 -4.24 -16.90
CA LYS A 349 -37.71 -4.43 -15.50
C LYS A 349 -37.52 -5.91 -15.13
N LYS A 350 -38.17 -6.81 -15.87
CA LYS A 350 -37.97 -8.26 -15.73
C LYS A 350 -36.87 -8.73 -16.69
N LEU A 351 -35.86 -9.33 -16.08
CA LEU A 351 -34.70 -9.88 -16.74
C LEU A 351 -34.90 -10.55 -18.07
N GLY A 352 -34.29 -10.02 -19.10
CA GLY A 352 -34.25 -10.66 -20.38
C GLY A 352 -33.15 -10.15 -21.29
N LEU A 353 -32.62 -11.04 -22.10
CA LEU A 353 -31.81 -10.69 -23.25
C LEU A 353 -32.68 -10.17 -24.38
N GLY A 354 -33.93 -9.78 -24.09
CA GLY A 354 -34.96 -9.55 -25.05
C GLY A 354 -34.85 -8.28 -25.87
N ASN A 355 -34.20 -7.29 -25.34
CA ASN A 355 -34.15 -5.94 -25.89
C ASN A 355 -32.74 -5.52 -26.32
N SER A 356 -32.00 -6.47 -26.90
CA SER A 356 -30.66 -6.23 -27.46
C SER A 356 -30.73 -5.33 -28.70
N LEU A 357 -29.93 -4.25 -28.72
CA LEU A 357 -30.02 -3.24 -29.75
C LEU A 357 -28.76 -3.17 -30.63
N ARG A 358 -29.03 -2.98 -31.95
CA ARG A 358 -27.99 -2.64 -32.92
C ARG A 358 -28.43 -1.39 -33.68
N GLY A 359 -27.53 -0.46 -33.85
CA GLY A 359 -27.78 0.77 -34.54
C GLY A 359 -28.75 1.70 -33.82
N ILE A 360 -28.32 2.89 -33.52
CA ILE A 360 -29.13 3.96 -32.93
C ILE A 360 -28.89 5.20 -33.76
N THR A 361 -29.94 5.92 -34.09
CA THR A 361 -29.83 7.24 -34.75
C THR A 361 -30.93 8.16 -34.26
N GLU A 362 -30.57 9.45 -34.14
CA GLU A 362 -31.51 10.50 -33.81
C GLU A 362 -32.20 10.99 -35.10
N GLY A 363 -33.49 11.16 -35.04
CA GLY A 363 -34.29 11.64 -36.17
C GLY A 363 -34.52 13.16 -36.07
N ARG A 364 -35.78 13.56 -36.35
CA ARG A 364 -36.21 14.96 -36.35
C ARG A 364 -36.76 15.29 -34.95
N GLY A 365 -36.22 16.29 -34.31
CA GLY A 365 -36.76 16.77 -33.05
C GLY A 365 -36.46 15.87 -31.85
N ASP A 366 -35.31 15.31 -31.77
CA ASP A 366 -34.77 14.48 -30.66
C ASP A 366 -35.37 13.05 -30.60
N ASP A 367 -36.19 12.67 -31.59
CA ASP A 367 -36.73 11.28 -31.67
C ASP A 367 -35.61 10.27 -31.90
N LEU A 368 -35.72 9.10 -31.31
CA LEU A 368 -34.75 8.01 -31.50
C LEU A 368 -35.32 6.93 -32.41
N TYR A 369 -34.47 6.42 -33.29
CA TYR A 369 -34.73 5.22 -34.10
C TYR A 369 -33.66 4.19 -33.76
N PHE A 370 -34.08 2.96 -33.49
CA PHE A 370 -33.16 1.86 -33.19
C PHE A 370 -33.72 0.52 -33.63
N TYR A 371 -32.81 -0.43 -33.88
CA TYR A 371 -33.18 -1.78 -34.30
C TYR A 371 -32.90 -2.76 -33.14
N SER A 372 -33.93 -3.56 -32.81
CA SER A 372 -33.83 -4.66 -31.83
C SER A 372 -33.68 -5.97 -32.58
N GLU A 373 -32.66 -6.76 -32.20
CA GLU A 373 -32.25 -7.94 -32.97
C GLU A 373 -32.69 -9.28 -32.34
N VAL A 374 -33.29 -9.33 -31.15
CA VAL A 374 -33.64 -10.58 -30.48
C VAL A 374 -35.14 -10.66 -30.21
N ARG A 375 -35.58 -10.80 -28.99
CA ARG A 375 -36.96 -11.16 -28.63
C ARG A 375 -38.04 -10.20 -29.18
N ASN A 376 -37.78 -8.92 -29.10
CA ASN A 376 -38.67 -7.88 -29.62
C ASN A 376 -38.08 -7.27 -30.90
N TRP A 377 -37.63 -8.15 -31.81
CA TRP A 377 -36.98 -7.71 -33.05
C TRP A 377 -37.83 -6.71 -33.82
N GLY A 378 -37.16 -5.76 -34.46
CA GLY A 378 -37.82 -4.75 -35.31
C GLY A 378 -37.17 -3.39 -35.21
N LEU A 379 -37.61 -2.51 -36.09
CA LEU A 379 -37.22 -1.11 -36.08
C LEU A 379 -38.23 -0.34 -35.24
N TYR A 380 -37.72 0.46 -34.30
CA TYR A 380 -38.55 1.22 -33.36
C TYR A 380 -38.30 2.70 -33.51
N HIS A 381 -39.34 3.46 -33.29
CA HIS A 381 -39.34 4.89 -33.10
C HIS A 381 -39.76 5.21 -31.68
N GLN A 382 -38.90 5.93 -30.94
CA GLN A 382 -39.13 6.39 -29.58
C GLN A 382 -39.23 7.92 -29.58
N ASP A 383 -40.41 8.44 -29.32
CA ASP A 383 -40.57 9.87 -29.01
C ASP A 383 -40.06 10.11 -27.57
N THR A 384 -38.95 10.82 -27.45
CA THR A 384 -38.30 11.05 -26.17
C THR A 384 -39.06 12.03 -25.27
N LYS A 385 -39.96 12.85 -25.83
CA LYS A 385 -40.75 13.83 -25.06
C LYS A 385 -42.01 13.21 -24.48
N THR A 386 -42.77 12.49 -25.33
CA THR A 386 -44.03 11.87 -24.90
C THR A 386 -43.83 10.45 -24.35
N GLN A 387 -42.61 9.91 -24.45
CA GLN A 387 -42.24 8.54 -24.05
C GLN A 387 -43.01 7.46 -24.86
N ILE A 388 -43.62 7.82 -25.98
CA ILE A 388 -44.35 6.88 -26.81
C ILE A 388 -43.39 6.07 -27.68
N LEU A 389 -43.43 4.78 -27.55
CA LEU A 389 -42.68 3.81 -28.34
C LEU A 389 -43.57 3.20 -29.45
N LYS A 390 -43.10 3.27 -30.68
CA LYS A 390 -43.82 2.73 -31.81
C LYS A 390 -42.93 1.80 -32.63
N ARG A 391 -43.40 0.58 -32.93
CA ARG A 391 -42.75 -0.31 -33.91
C ARG A 391 -43.12 0.09 -35.33
N LEU A 392 -42.11 0.21 -36.20
CA LEU A 392 -42.30 0.60 -37.61
C LEU A 392 -42.44 -0.64 -38.48
N THR A 393 -43.32 -0.62 -39.47
CA THR A 393 -43.65 -1.77 -40.35
C THR A 393 -43.44 -1.53 -41.84
N PHE A 394 -43.48 -0.27 -42.34
CA PHE A 394 -43.18 0.10 -43.73
C PHE A 394 -44.02 -0.66 -44.79
N GLN A 395 -45.31 -0.74 -44.60
CA GLN A 395 -46.22 -1.41 -45.51
C GLN A 395 -45.77 -2.86 -45.84
N LEU A 396 -45.12 -3.53 -44.90
CA LEU A 396 -44.68 -4.92 -45.03
C LEU A 396 -45.20 -5.72 -43.85
N GLU A 397 -45.44 -7.00 -44.07
CA GLU A 397 -45.67 -7.94 -42.99
C GLU A 397 -44.44 -7.97 -42.08
N PRO A 398 -44.62 -8.05 -40.76
CA PRO A 398 -43.49 -8.00 -39.81
C PRO A 398 -42.40 -9.03 -40.09
N THR A 399 -42.75 -10.22 -40.49
CA THR A 399 -41.81 -11.29 -40.85
C THR A 399 -40.93 -10.92 -42.05
N ARG A 400 -41.52 -10.30 -43.09
CA ARG A 400 -40.79 -9.82 -44.28
C ARG A 400 -39.84 -8.66 -43.92
N LEU A 401 -40.26 -7.79 -43.03
CA LEU A 401 -39.40 -6.72 -42.57
C LEU A 401 -38.22 -7.31 -41.77
N GLN A 402 -38.48 -8.33 -40.96
CA GLN A 402 -37.42 -9.02 -40.21
C GLN A 402 -36.40 -9.64 -41.18
N GLU A 403 -36.85 -10.37 -42.19
CA GLU A 403 -35.98 -10.98 -43.21
C GLU A 403 -35.09 -9.93 -43.90
N LYS A 404 -35.66 -8.77 -44.24
CA LYS A 404 -34.93 -7.68 -44.89
C LYS A 404 -33.91 -7.00 -43.94
N MET A 405 -34.26 -6.87 -42.67
CA MET A 405 -33.42 -6.18 -41.66
C MET A 405 -32.46 -7.14 -40.96
N GLU A 406 -32.55 -8.43 -41.20
CA GLU A 406 -31.66 -9.41 -40.62
C GLU A 406 -30.19 -9.02 -40.89
N HIS A 407 -29.36 -9.03 -39.85
CA HIS A 407 -27.97 -8.61 -39.91
C HIS A 407 -27.74 -7.10 -40.00
N THR A 408 -28.76 -6.25 -39.79
CA THR A 408 -28.57 -4.80 -39.67
C THR A 408 -27.70 -4.49 -38.44
N ASN A 409 -26.61 -3.78 -38.64
CA ASN A 409 -25.72 -3.40 -37.54
C ASN A 409 -25.70 -1.89 -37.27
N ASP A 410 -26.07 -1.08 -38.31
CA ASP A 410 -25.92 0.37 -38.20
C ASP A 410 -27.12 1.06 -38.89
N LEU A 411 -27.47 2.22 -38.35
CA LEU A 411 -28.55 3.06 -38.85
C LEU A 411 -28.05 4.51 -38.98
N ILE A 412 -28.37 5.17 -40.07
CA ILE A 412 -28.08 6.61 -40.27
C ILE A 412 -29.35 7.33 -40.71
N TYR A 413 -29.76 8.32 -39.92
CA TYR A 413 -30.89 9.17 -40.31
C TYR A 413 -30.45 10.24 -41.31
N ASP A 414 -31.16 10.32 -42.42
CA ASP A 414 -30.98 11.36 -43.46
C ASP A 414 -32.09 12.40 -43.32
N SER A 415 -31.72 13.59 -42.80
CA SER A 415 -32.69 14.67 -42.59
C SER A 415 -33.16 15.33 -43.89
N ILE A 416 -32.38 15.21 -44.97
CA ILE A 416 -32.72 15.79 -46.27
C ILE A 416 -33.83 14.99 -46.91
N ARG A 417 -33.68 13.67 -46.88
CA ARG A 417 -34.61 12.74 -47.54
C ARG A 417 -35.69 12.19 -46.60
N HIS A 418 -35.61 12.52 -45.31
CA HIS A 418 -36.49 12.07 -44.25
C HIS A 418 -36.62 10.53 -44.27
N CYS A 419 -35.46 9.88 -44.25
CA CYS A 419 -35.40 8.42 -44.26
C CYS A 419 -34.28 7.91 -43.34
N ILE A 420 -34.37 6.62 -43.01
CA ILE A 420 -33.29 5.94 -42.28
C ILE A 420 -32.56 5.01 -43.25
N TRP A 421 -31.27 5.18 -43.38
CA TRP A 421 -30.43 4.28 -44.14
C TRP A 421 -29.98 3.12 -43.21
N ALA A 422 -30.21 1.92 -43.70
CA ALA A 422 -29.84 0.68 -43.02
C ALA A 422 -29.05 -0.19 -43.98
N PHE A 423 -27.96 -0.78 -43.52
CA PHE A 423 -27.19 -1.69 -44.38
C PHE A 423 -27.43 -3.12 -43.93
N THR A 424 -28.02 -3.88 -44.82
CA THR A 424 -28.39 -5.29 -44.65
C THR A 424 -27.68 -6.13 -45.73
N GLU A 425 -28.36 -6.87 -46.54
CA GLU A 425 -27.78 -7.44 -47.77
C GLU A 425 -27.48 -6.34 -48.80
N ASN A 426 -28.26 -5.29 -48.79
CA ASN A 426 -28.12 -4.08 -49.60
C ASN A 426 -28.23 -2.87 -48.71
N LEU A 427 -27.84 -1.73 -49.20
CA LEU A 427 -28.15 -0.46 -48.54
C LEU A 427 -29.61 -0.13 -48.83
N MET A 428 -30.41 0.07 -47.80
CA MET A 428 -31.84 0.39 -47.93
C MET A 428 -32.13 1.78 -47.38
N CYS A 429 -32.99 2.50 -48.05
CA CYS A 429 -33.59 3.73 -47.52
C CYS A 429 -34.99 3.41 -47.00
N LEU A 430 -35.18 3.55 -45.69
CA LEU A 430 -36.48 3.36 -45.02
C LEU A 430 -37.18 4.74 -45.02
N ASP A 431 -38.03 4.96 -46.03
CA ASP A 431 -38.74 6.24 -46.27
C ASP A 431 -39.84 6.43 -45.22
N LEU A 432 -39.57 7.29 -44.24
CA LEU A 432 -40.48 7.57 -43.12
C LEU A 432 -41.69 8.40 -43.52
N ALA A 433 -41.60 9.14 -44.63
CA ALA A 433 -42.69 9.99 -45.10
C ALA A 433 -43.78 9.19 -45.84
N ASN A 434 -43.36 8.19 -46.59
CA ASN A 434 -44.25 7.38 -47.45
C ASN A 434 -44.46 5.97 -46.91
N ASP A 435 -43.86 5.63 -45.81
CA ASP A 435 -43.93 4.33 -45.13
C ASP A 435 -43.50 3.17 -46.09
N LYS A 436 -42.37 3.37 -46.81
CA LYS A 436 -41.88 2.44 -47.85
C LYS A 436 -40.39 2.15 -47.67
N ILE A 437 -40.01 0.96 -48.14
CA ILE A 437 -38.60 0.59 -48.27
C ILE A 437 -38.15 0.79 -49.71
N ILE A 438 -37.06 1.51 -49.89
CA ILE A 438 -36.41 1.72 -51.17
C ILE A 438 -35.08 0.95 -51.15
N ASP A 439 -35.05 -0.16 -51.83
CA ASP A 439 -33.79 -0.93 -51.97
C ASP A 439 -32.86 -0.20 -52.94
N THR A 440 -31.58 -0.20 -52.65
CA THR A 440 -30.54 0.27 -53.55
C THR A 440 -29.65 -0.93 -53.91
N PRO A 441 -29.99 -1.70 -54.90
CA PRO A 441 -29.23 -2.90 -55.24
C PRO A 441 -27.78 -2.59 -55.56
N MET A 442 -26.91 -3.33 -54.97
CA MET A 442 -25.46 -3.13 -55.10
C MET A 442 -24.95 -3.89 -56.34
N ASP A 443 -25.05 -3.26 -57.52
CA ASP A 443 -24.54 -3.85 -58.76
C ASP A 443 -23.06 -3.49 -58.94
N LEU A 444 -22.20 -4.26 -58.29
CA LEU A 444 -20.73 -4.10 -58.32
C LEU A 444 -20.03 -5.17 -59.18
N GLY A 445 -20.83 -6.00 -59.93
CA GLY A 445 -20.31 -7.07 -60.75
C GLY A 445 -19.73 -8.25 -59.95
N VAL A 446 -20.03 -8.33 -58.65
CA VAL A 446 -19.63 -9.45 -57.79
C VAL A 446 -20.84 -10.29 -57.42
N SER A 447 -20.75 -11.60 -57.51
CA SER A 447 -21.88 -12.52 -57.41
C SER A 447 -21.91 -13.34 -56.11
N TYR A 448 -21.63 -12.72 -54.94
CA TYR A 448 -21.71 -13.41 -53.65
C TYR A 448 -22.32 -12.51 -52.55
N PRO A 449 -22.93 -13.09 -51.55
CA PRO A 449 -23.56 -12.29 -50.49
C PRO A 449 -22.49 -11.50 -49.72
N ILE A 450 -22.65 -10.21 -49.70
CA ILE A 450 -21.65 -9.25 -49.22
C ILE A 450 -21.58 -9.23 -47.70
N GLY A 451 -22.65 -9.55 -47.00
CA GLY A 451 -22.74 -9.55 -45.57
C GLY A 451 -22.31 -8.23 -44.94
N PRO A 452 -23.23 -7.30 -44.70
CA PRO A 452 -22.90 -5.97 -44.21
C PRO A 452 -22.30 -6.01 -42.80
N LYS A 453 -21.33 -5.14 -42.51
CA LYS A 453 -20.74 -5.04 -41.16
C LYS A 453 -20.53 -3.62 -40.69
N ALA A 454 -20.30 -2.68 -41.61
CA ALA A 454 -19.97 -1.30 -41.21
C ALA A 454 -20.57 -0.30 -42.21
N LEU A 455 -21.14 0.76 -41.68
CA LEU A 455 -21.71 1.88 -42.41
C LEU A 455 -21.18 3.19 -41.83
N ALA A 456 -20.76 4.09 -42.71
CA ALA A 456 -20.38 5.46 -42.35
C ALA A 456 -20.84 6.43 -43.45
N ARG A 457 -20.73 7.72 -43.14
CA ARG A 457 -21.12 8.76 -44.10
C ARG A 457 -19.98 9.78 -44.20
N PHE A 458 -19.63 10.14 -45.43
CA PHE A 458 -18.72 11.25 -45.70
C PHE A 458 -19.41 12.60 -45.46
N SER A 459 -18.64 13.63 -45.27
CA SER A 459 -19.14 14.99 -45.10
C SER A 459 -19.88 15.52 -46.37
N ASP A 460 -19.57 15.00 -47.56
CA ASP A 460 -20.25 15.33 -48.81
C ASP A 460 -21.58 14.59 -48.99
N GLY A 461 -21.97 13.74 -48.02
CA GLY A 461 -23.25 13.04 -48.03
C GLY A 461 -23.22 11.64 -48.58
N LYS A 462 -22.13 11.20 -49.18
CA LYS A 462 -21.96 9.83 -49.67
C LYS A 462 -21.84 8.82 -48.56
N PHE A 463 -22.28 7.61 -48.77
CA PHE A 463 -22.16 6.52 -47.80
C PHE A 463 -20.93 5.68 -48.10
N LEU A 464 -20.31 5.20 -47.04
CA LEU A 464 -19.18 4.31 -47.09
C LEU A 464 -19.61 3.00 -46.42
N VAL A 465 -19.36 1.89 -47.09
CA VAL A 465 -19.88 0.57 -46.69
C VAL A 465 -18.71 -0.43 -46.64
N GLY A 466 -18.59 -1.17 -45.53
CA GLY A 466 -17.63 -2.25 -45.38
C GLY A 466 -18.31 -3.59 -45.15
N SER A 467 -17.80 -4.65 -45.76
CA SER A 467 -18.44 -5.97 -45.75
C SER A 467 -17.64 -6.99 -44.92
N HIS A 468 -18.30 -8.11 -44.64
CA HIS A 468 -17.69 -9.27 -44.00
C HIS A 468 -16.60 -9.93 -44.86
N LEU A 469 -16.68 -9.75 -46.18
CA LEU A 469 -15.70 -10.31 -47.14
C LEU A 469 -14.54 -9.35 -47.43
N GLY A 470 -14.46 -8.18 -46.75
CA GLY A 470 -13.41 -7.19 -46.96
C GLY A 470 -13.69 -6.22 -48.11
N LEU A 471 -14.85 -6.29 -48.75
CA LEU A 471 -15.24 -5.32 -49.78
C LEU A 471 -15.55 -3.96 -49.18
N ILE A 472 -15.08 -2.92 -49.87
CA ILE A 472 -15.34 -1.53 -49.51
C ILE A 472 -16.01 -0.86 -50.71
N SER A 473 -17.12 -0.19 -50.47
CA SER A 473 -17.89 0.49 -51.51
C SER A 473 -18.35 1.86 -51.04
N THR A 474 -18.49 2.80 -51.95
CA THR A 474 -19.18 4.08 -51.69
C THR A 474 -20.49 4.13 -52.51
N TYR A 475 -21.49 4.74 -51.90
CA TYR A 475 -22.78 4.96 -52.54
C TYR A 475 -23.11 6.46 -52.53
N ASP A 476 -23.44 6.99 -53.70
CA ASP A 476 -23.85 8.37 -53.83
C ASP A 476 -25.38 8.42 -53.95
N PRO A 477 -26.10 8.94 -52.93
CA PRO A 477 -27.58 8.89 -52.98
C PRO A 477 -28.22 9.86 -53.97
N ASP A 478 -27.47 10.87 -54.46
CA ASP A 478 -27.98 11.81 -55.46
C ASP A 478 -27.92 11.23 -56.86
N SER A 479 -26.78 10.67 -57.26
CA SER A 479 -26.63 9.99 -58.57
C SER A 479 -27.14 8.55 -58.53
N LYS A 480 -27.37 7.96 -57.36
CA LYS A 480 -27.79 6.57 -57.12
C LYS A 480 -26.78 5.55 -57.64
N ASN A 481 -25.49 5.94 -57.68
CA ASN A 481 -24.42 5.11 -58.18
C ASN A 481 -23.58 4.49 -57.07
N TRP A 482 -23.20 3.23 -57.29
CA TRP A 482 -22.23 2.54 -56.45
C TRP A 482 -20.84 2.60 -57.08
N TYR A 483 -19.84 2.72 -56.25
CA TYR A 483 -18.42 2.70 -56.67
C TYR A 483 -17.66 1.75 -55.72
N LEU A 484 -17.04 0.72 -56.31
CA LEU A 484 -16.17 -0.20 -55.57
C LEU A 484 -14.84 0.47 -55.30
N VAL A 485 -14.36 0.44 -54.07
CA VAL A 485 -12.99 0.82 -53.73
C VAL A 485 -12.12 -0.42 -53.87
N PRO A 486 -11.26 -0.50 -54.93
CA PRO A 486 -10.38 -1.65 -55.03
C PRO A 486 -9.48 -1.74 -53.82
N ASN A 487 -9.30 -2.94 -53.29
CA ASN A 487 -8.42 -3.05 -52.09
C ASN A 487 -7.95 -4.51 -51.94
N LEU A 488 -6.89 -4.71 -51.17
CA LEU A 488 -6.27 -6.02 -50.94
C LEU A 488 -7.00 -6.85 -49.88
N LEU A 489 -7.98 -6.27 -49.16
CA LEU A 489 -8.67 -6.94 -48.06
C LEU A 489 -9.71 -7.98 -48.57
N SER A 490 -10.08 -7.96 -49.83
CA SER A 490 -11.09 -8.83 -50.44
C SER A 490 -10.55 -9.74 -51.52
N SER A 491 -9.32 -10.16 -51.47
CA SER A 491 -8.74 -11.08 -52.46
C SER A 491 -9.33 -12.49 -52.34
N GLU A 492 -9.29 -13.27 -53.45
CA GLU A 492 -9.72 -14.66 -53.44
C GLU A 492 -9.00 -15.54 -52.40
N GLN A 493 -7.79 -15.16 -52.03
CA GLN A 493 -6.92 -15.90 -51.11
C GLN A 493 -7.02 -15.45 -49.65
N ALA A 494 -7.56 -14.24 -49.38
CA ALA A 494 -7.63 -13.68 -48.02
C ALA A 494 -8.85 -12.78 -47.87
N GLN A 495 -9.77 -13.18 -47.05
CA GLN A 495 -10.95 -12.40 -46.70
C GLN A 495 -10.75 -11.80 -45.30
N PHE A 496 -10.71 -10.49 -45.23
CA PHE A 496 -10.54 -9.77 -43.98
C PHE A 496 -11.82 -9.09 -43.56
N PRO A 497 -12.61 -9.70 -42.67
CA PRO A 497 -13.89 -9.12 -42.27
C PRO A 497 -13.71 -7.72 -41.68
N ILE A 498 -14.42 -6.75 -42.26
CA ILE A 498 -14.43 -5.36 -41.82
C ILE A 498 -15.42 -5.25 -40.66
N LYS A 499 -14.98 -4.76 -39.53
CA LYS A 499 -15.81 -4.54 -38.33
C LYS A 499 -16.28 -3.10 -38.21
N THR A 500 -15.42 -2.16 -38.58
CA THR A 500 -15.70 -0.74 -38.47
C THR A 500 -14.97 0.02 -39.59
N ILE A 501 -15.56 1.11 -40.01
CA ILE A 501 -15.01 1.93 -41.10
C ILE A 501 -15.32 3.40 -40.78
N ARG A 502 -14.34 4.27 -41.03
CA ARG A 502 -14.51 5.71 -40.75
C ARG A 502 -13.77 6.53 -41.81
N PRO A 503 -14.39 7.57 -42.37
CA PRO A 503 -13.69 8.49 -43.28
C PRO A 503 -12.59 9.26 -42.57
N GLN A 504 -11.50 9.52 -43.28
CA GLN A 504 -10.42 10.44 -42.89
C GLN A 504 -10.34 11.53 -43.94
N GLY A 505 -11.01 12.65 -43.72
CA GLY A 505 -11.18 13.68 -44.69
C GLY A 505 -12.06 13.23 -45.86
N THR A 506 -11.69 13.60 -47.11
CA THR A 506 -12.47 13.28 -48.32
C THR A 506 -11.89 12.14 -49.16
N ASP A 507 -10.60 11.77 -48.92
CA ASP A 507 -9.85 10.92 -49.85
C ASP A 507 -9.31 9.64 -49.21
N SER A 508 -9.47 9.47 -47.89
CA SER A 508 -8.92 8.33 -47.18
C SER A 508 -9.93 7.74 -46.19
N ILE A 509 -9.71 6.49 -45.82
CA ILE A 509 -10.63 5.75 -44.95
C ILE A 509 -9.84 4.88 -43.97
N TRP A 510 -10.21 4.95 -42.69
CA TRP A 510 -9.77 4.01 -41.67
C TRP A 510 -10.64 2.75 -41.70
N VAL A 511 -10.00 1.60 -41.73
CA VAL A 511 -10.67 0.29 -41.81
C VAL A 511 -10.17 -0.58 -40.67
N GLY A 512 -11.08 -0.89 -39.75
CA GLY A 512 -10.81 -1.83 -38.65
C GLY A 512 -11.30 -3.23 -39.01
N THR A 513 -10.43 -4.21 -38.89
CA THR A 513 -10.72 -5.61 -39.29
C THR A 513 -10.90 -6.50 -38.05
N GLN A 514 -11.42 -7.69 -38.28
CA GLN A 514 -11.63 -8.69 -37.23
C GLN A 514 -10.32 -9.34 -36.76
N ASN A 515 -9.28 -9.42 -37.61
CA ASN A 515 -8.11 -10.22 -37.30
C ASN A 515 -6.77 -9.72 -37.90
N GLN A 516 -6.79 -8.60 -38.64
CA GLN A 516 -5.59 -8.06 -39.28
C GLN A 516 -5.22 -6.65 -38.80
N GLY A 517 -5.89 -6.16 -37.77
CA GLY A 517 -5.58 -4.83 -37.26
C GLY A 517 -6.28 -3.71 -37.98
N LEU A 518 -5.61 -2.59 -38.12
CA LEU A 518 -6.12 -1.32 -38.58
C LEU A 518 -5.39 -0.85 -39.85
N PHE A 519 -6.17 -0.50 -40.88
CA PHE A 519 -5.63 0.02 -42.14
C PHE A 519 -6.07 1.44 -42.38
N LEU A 520 -5.20 2.24 -42.97
CA LEU A 520 -5.58 3.49 -43.62
C LEU A 520 -5.44 3.26 -45.13
N LEU A 521 -6.53 3.42 -45.87
CA LEU A 521 -6.59 3.27 -47.31
C LEU A 521 -6.98 4.60 -47.97
N ASN A 522 -6.47 4.86 -49.17
CA ASN A 522 -7.06 5.92 -49.99
C ASN A 522 -8.25 5.34 -50.79
N LEU A 523 -9.02 6.21 -51.47
CA LEU A 523 -10.18 5.77 -52.27
C LEU A 523 -9.79 5.04 -53.55
N ARG A 524 -8.48 4.94 -53.89
CA ARG A 524 -7.96 4.06 -54.93
C ARG A 524 -7.63 2.67 -54.44
N GLY A 525 -7.79 2.44 -53.13
CA GLY A 525 -7.52 1.16 -52.46
C GLY A 525 -6.07 0.91 -52.07
N GLU A 526 -5.20 1.89 -52.23
CA GLU A 526 -3.80 1.77 -51.80
C GLU A 526 -3.71 1.84 -50.27
N VAL A 527 -2.93 0.94 -49.68
CA VAL A 527 -2.65 0.95 -48.23
C VAL A 527 -1.65 2.05 -47.93
N LEU A 528 -2.08 3.06 -47.20
CA LEU A 528 -1.23 4.16 -46.74
C LEU A 528 -0.54 3.83 -45.41
N GLN A 529 -1.26 3.19 -44.47
CA GLN A 529 -0.72 2.76 -43.16
C GLN A 529 -1.39 1.44 -42.76
N HIS A 530 -0.64 0.64 -41.97
CA HIS A 530 -1.16 -0.62 -41.42
C HIS A 530 -0.59 -0.85 -40.02
N TYR A 531 -1.44 -0.86 -39.03
CA TYR A 531 -1.10 -1.09 -37.62
C TYR A 531 -1.64 -2.45 -37.17
N HIS A 532 -0.81 -3.25 -36.49
CA HIS A 532 -1.17 -4.55 -35.96
C HIS A 532 -0.30 -4.92 -34.74
N THR A 533 -0.53 -6.08 -34.15
CA THR A 533 0.18 -6.47 -32.91
C THR A 533 1.69 -6.70 -33.07
N THR A 534 2.16 -6.84 -34.30
CA THR A 534 3.59 -7.03 -34.60
C THR A 534 4.18 -5.86 -35.42
N SER A 535 3.43 -4.77 -35.62
CA SER A 535 3.96 -3.54 -36.20
C SER A 535 4.85 -2.81 -35.19
N ASN A 536 5.57 -1.80 -35.62
CA ASN A 536 6.32 -0.93 -34.74
C ASN A 536 6.01 0.53 -35.12
N PRO A 537 5.22 1.22 -34.28
CA PRO A 537 4.62 0.80 -33.00
C PRO A 537 3.48 -0.23 -33.16
N ALA A 538 3.23 -1.02 -32.10
CA ALA A 538 2.29 -2.13 -32.11
C ALA A 538 0.94 -1.79 -31.46
N LEU A 539 -0.15 -2.30 -32.03
CA LEU A 539 -1.45 -2.28 -31.40
C LEU A 539 -1.55 -3.34 -30.30
N SER A 540 -2.46 -3.11 -29.36
CA SER A 540 -2.75 -4.07 -28.28
C SER A 540 -3.49 -5.33 -28.78
N SER A 541 -4.25 -5.23 -29.90
CA SER A 541 -5.00 -6.35 -30.48
C SER A 541 -5.23 -6.11 -31.96
N ASN A 542 -5.31 -7.21 -32.74
CA ASN A 542 -5.66 -7.18 -34.17
C ASN A 542 -7.16 -7.13 -34.41
N GLN A 543 -7.99 -7.32 -33.40
CA GLN A 543 -9.41 -7.29 -33.50
C GLN A 543 -9.95 -5.91 -33.14
N ILE A 544 -10.26 -5.11 -34.17
CA ILE A 544 -10.71 -3.72 -34.00
C ILE A 544 -12.25 -3.71 -33.94
N LEU A 545 -12.80 -3.11 -32.90
CA LEU A 545 -14.25 -2.98 -32.70
C LEU A 545 -14.78 -1.61 -33.07
N CYS A 546 -14.04 -0.53 -32.72
CA CYS A 546 -14.46 0.85 -33.04
C CYS A 546 -13.28 1.75 -33.30
N ILE A 547 -13.53 2.83 -34.01
CA ILE A 547 -12.52 3.82 -34.41
C ILE A 547 -13.14 5.22 -34.24
N TYR A 548 -12.36 6.14 -33.62
CA TYR A 548 -12.73 7.55 -33.55
C TYR A 548 -11.50 8.40 -33.91
N PRO A 549 -11.48 8.98 -35.12
CA PRO A 549 -10.50 10.03 -35.45
C PRO A 549 -10.89 11.34 -34.75
N SER A 550 -9.95 12.00 -34.09
CA SER A 550 -10.23 13.30 -33.46
C SER A 550 -10.50 14.37 -34.50
N ASP A 551 -11.26 15.38 -34.11
CA ASP A 551 -11.68 16.47 -35.02
C ASP A 551 -10.51 17.34 -35.49
N ASP A 552 -9.43 17.43 -34.69
CA ASP A 552 -8.19 18.13 -35.05
C ASP A 552 -7.31 17.35 -36.04
N GLY A 553 -7.60 16.05 -36.23
CA GLY A 553 -6.85 15.19 -37.13
C GLY A 553 -5.48 14.73 -36.60
N GLU A 554 -5.16 15.03 -35.34
CA GLU A 554 -3.89 14.64 -34.72
C GLU A 554 -3.92 13.27 -34.05
N TRP A 555 -5.10 12.86 -33.57
CA TRP A 555 -5.26 11.64 -32.79
C TRP A 555 -6.22 10.67 -33.41
N LEU A 556 -5.88 9.41 -33.27
CA LEU A 556 -6.79 8.31 -33.62
C LEU A 556 -6.97 7.41 -32.41
N TRP A 557 -8.21 7.24 -32.00
CA TRP A 557 -8.60 6.37 -30.89
C TRP A 557 -9.19 5.08 -31.45
N VAL A 558 -8.66 3.94 -30.95
CA VAL A 558 -9.00 2.62 -31.51
C VAL A 558 -9.39 1.69 -30.37
N GLY A 559 -10.66 1.30 -30.36
CA GLY A 559 -11.17 0.31 -29.41
C GLY A 559 -11.00 -1.09 -29.94
N THR A 560 -10.51 -1.99 -29.11
CA THR A 560 -10.16 -3.36 -29.50
C THR A 560 -10.90 -4.39 -28.65
N PHE A 561 -10.88 -5.63 -29.12
CA PHE A 561 -11.35 -6.77 -28.36
C PHE A 561 -10.18 -7.34 -27.54
N GLY A 562 -10.30 -7.29 -26.22
CA GLY A 562 -9.35 -7.85 -25.28
C GLY A 562 -8.05 -7.07 -25.07
N GLY A 563 -7.85 -5.96 -25.82
CA GLY A 563 -6.62 -5.15 -25.73
C GLY A 563 -6.84 -3.71 -25.24
N GLY A 564 -8.06 -3.38 -24.83
CA GLY A 564 -8.38 -2.04 -24.32
C GLY A 564 -8.49 -0.99 -25.41
N LEU A 565 -8.12 0.25 -25.05
CA LEU A 565 -8.19 1.43 -25.88
C LEU A 565 -6.78 1.86 -26.29
N ASN A 566 -6.55 1.98 -27.64
CA ASN A 566 -5.28 2.48 -28.16
C ASN A 566 -5.46 3.94 -28.60
N ARG A 567 -4.53 4.80 -28.22
CA ARG A 567 -4.43 6.18 -28.68
C ARG A 567 -3.22 6.29 -29.59
N ILE A 568 -3.42 6.65 -30.85
CA ILE A 568 -2.35 6.80 -31.86
C ILE A 568 -2.19 8.28 -32.16
N HIS A 569 -1.00 8.81 -32.01
CA HIS A 569 -0.63 10.16 -32.46
C HIS A 569 -0.21 10.10 -33.92
N LEU A 570 -1.06 10.55 -34.83
CA LEU A 570 -0.86 10.36 -36.27
C LEU A 570 0.45 11.01 -36.79
N PRO A 571 0.86 12.23 -36.35
CA PRO A 571 2.11 12.81 -36.82
C PRO A 571 3.38 12.08 -36.39
N THR A 572 3.43 11.48 -35.17
CA THR A 572 4.62 10.79 -34.66
C THR A 572 4.50 9.27 -34.66
N GLU A 573 3.32 8.76 -34.95
CA GLU A 573 2.94 7.35 -34.87
C GLU A 573 3.07 6.72 -33.46
N GLU A 574 3.22 7.52 -32.39
CA GLU A 574 3.28 7.02 -31.02
C GLU A 574 1.95 6.39 -30.61
N ILE A 575 1.99 5.19 -30.03
CA ILE A 575 0.81 4.49 -29.54
C ILE A 575 0.88 4.38 -28.02
N LYS A 576 -0.20 4.83 -27.35
CA LYS A 576 -0.40 4.62 -25.92
C LYS A 576 -1.64 3.74 -25.72
N ILE A 577 -1.51 2.73 -24.86
CA ILE A 577 -2.56 1.74 -24.58
C ILE A 577 -3.12 1.99 -23.19
N PHE A 578 -4.46 1.91 -23.06
CA PHE A 578 -5.18 2.02 -21.79
C PHE A 578 -6.02 0.75 -21.60
N THR A 579 -5.88 0.13 -20.44
CA THR A 579 -6.58 -1.11 -20.05
C THR A 579 -7.30 -0.93 -18.72
N LYS A 580 -7.81 -2.02 -18.17
CA LYS A 580 -8.39 -2.03 -16.82
C LYS A 580 -7.38 -1.57 -15.76
N ASP A 581 -6.10 -1.81 -15.99
CA ASP A 581 -5.05 -1.40 -15.04
C ASP A 581 -4.91 0.12 -14.95
N GLU A 582 -5.26 0.84 -16.02
CA GLU A 582 -5.30 2.31 -16.05
C GLU A 582 -6.67 2.88 -15.65
N GLY A 583 -7.67 2.03 -15.37
CA GLY A 583 -8.98 2.45 -14.88
C GLY A 583 -10.14 2.28 -15.88
N LEU A 584 -9.90 1.70 -17.06
CA LEU A 584 -10.96 1.38 -18.02
C LEU A 584 -11.88 0.31 -17.42
N ALA A 585 -13.18 0.39 -17.69
CA ALA A 585 -14.17 -0.54 -17.15
C ALA A 585 -13.94 -1.99 -17.60
N ASP A 586 -13.58 -2.16 -18.89
CA ASP A 586 -13.27 -3.48 -19.46
C ASP A 586 -12.41 -3.33 -20.73
N ASP A 587 -11.59 -4.34 -21.03
CA ASP A 587 -10.67 -4.33 -22.18
C ASP A 587 -11.34 -4.59 -23.53
N ASN A 588 -12.67 -4.81 -23.57
CA ASN A 588 -13.44 -4.95 -24.80
C ASN A 588 -14.20 -3.64 -25.10
N VAL A 589 -13.58 -2.76 -25.88
CA VAL A 589 -14.09 -1.41 -26.16
C VAL A 589 -14.96 -1.44 -27.40
N VAL A 590 -16.27 -1.21 -27.26
CA VAL A 590 -17.25 -1.35 -28.35
C VAL A 590 -17.67 -0.04 -29.00
N SER A 591 -17.59 1.08 -28.27
CA SER A 591 -17.83 2.41 -28.87
C SER A 591 -17.04 3.49 -28.16
N ILE A 592 -16.75 4.55 -28.90
CA ILE A 592 -16.07 5.77 -28.40
C ILE A 592 -16.92 6.95 -28.87
N THR A 593 -17.43 7.74 -27.94
CA THR A 593 -18.27 8.91 -28.20
C THR A 593 -17.62 10.13 -27.57
N PRO A 594 -17.17 11.12 -28.37
CA PRO A 594 -16.57 12.33 -27.82
C PRO A 594 -17.65 13.26 -27.25
N PHE A 595 -17.32 13.95 -26.18
CA PHE A 595 -18.12 15.06 -25.67
C PHE A 595 -17.19 16.04 -24.95
N GLU A 596 -17.07 17.23 -25.49
CA GLU A 596 -16.14 18.25 -25.00
C GLU A 596 -14.72 17.68 -24.88
N ASN A 597 -14.10 17.79 -23.70
CA ASN A 597 -12.74 17.31 -23.43
C ASN A 597 -12.71 15.89 -22.84
N ARG A 598 -13.73 15.07 -23.21
CA ARG A 598 -13.82 13.71 -22.71
C ARG A 598 -14.22 12.72 -23.81
N LEU A 599 -13.82 11.47 -23.60
CA LEU A 599 -14.31 10.35 -24.39
C LEU A 599 -15.19 9.46 -23.51
N TRP A 600 -16.39 9.18 -23.98
CA TRP A 600 -17.31 8.21 -23.38
C TRP A 600 -17.11 6.89 -24.08
N ILE A 601 -16.69 5.88 -23.35
CA ILE A 601 -16.20 4.61 -23.88
C ILE A 601 -17.10 3.50 -23.35
N ALA A 602 -17.95 2.95 -24.22
CA ALA A 602 -18.78 1.81 -23.86
C ALA A 602 -17.99 0.52 -24.05
N THR A 603 -18.16 -0.42 -23.12
CA THR A 603 -17.43 -1.69 -23.11
C THR A 603 -18.39 -2.86 -22.92
N TYR A 604 -17.86 -4.09 -22.92
CA TYR A 604 -18.71 -5.25 -22.58
C TYR A 604 -19.04 -5.30 -21.07
N ILE A 605 -18.31 -4.60 -20.22
CA ILE A 605 -18.61 -4.59 -18.78
C ILE A 605 -18.50 -3.14 -18.24
N GLY A 606 -19.52 -2.31 -18.57
CA GLY A 606 -19.62 -0.95 -18.05
C GLY A 606 -19.30 0.13 -19.05
N LEU A 607 -19.48 1.37 -18.61
CA LEU A 607 -19.23 2.61 -19.33
C LEU A 607 -18.11 3.37 -18.67
N SER A 608 -17.11 3.84 -19.43
CA SER A 608 -16.04 4.69 -18.90
C SER A 608 -16.09 6.08 -19.51
N SER A 609 -15.75 7.08 -18.71
CA SER A 609 -15.45 8.45 -19.15
C SER A 609 -13.95 8.70 -18.96
N LEU A 610 -13.25 9.04 -20.05
CA LEU A 610 -11.81 9.37 -20.03
C LEU A 610 -11.64 10.88 -20.18
N ASN A 611 -10.99 11.52 -19.22
CA ASN A 611 -10.61 12.93 -19.28
C ASN A 611 -9.34 13.06 -20.14
N LEU A 612 -9.35 13.92 -21.15
CA LEU A 612 -8.23 14.08 -22.08
C LEU A 612 -7.10 14.97 -21.54
N ASP A 613 -7.31 15.73 -20.46
CA ASP A 613 -6.26 16.57 -19.86
C ASP A 613 -5.26 15.74 -19.03
N ASP A 614 -5.76 14.80 -18.23
CA ASP A 614 -4.95 14.05 -17.26
C ASP A 614 -5.02 12.53 -17.46
N TYR A 615 -5.82 12.06 -18.41
CA TYR A 615 -6.05 10.66 -18.76
C TYR A 615 -6.61 9.85 -17.57
N THR A 616 -7.40 10.46 -16.71
CA THR A 616 -8.10 9.76 -15.63
C THR A 616 -9.42 9.17 -16.13
N PHE A 617 -9.72 7.97 -15.63
CA PHE A 617 -10.97 7.26 -15.95
C PHE A 617 -11.97 7.37 -14.80
N ARG A 618 -13.25 7.43 -15.17
CA ARG A 618 -14.37 7.27 -14.27
C ARG A 618 -15.32 6.27 -14.89
N SER A 619 -15.65 5.18 -14.18
CA SER A 619 -16.41 4.07 -14.72
C SER A 619 -17.77 3.91 -14.04
N TYR A 620 -18.79 3.51 -14.81
CA TYR A 620 -20.18 3.39 -14.39
C TYR A 620 -20.68 1.98 -14.73
N PHE A 621 -21.52 1.43 -13.83
CA PHE A 621 -22.05 0.08 -13.93
C PHE A 621 -23.57 0.05 -13.67
N SER A 622 -24.19 -1.13 -13.75
CA SER A 622 -25.63 -1.31 -13.47
C SER A 622 -25.99 -0.82 -12.06
N GLU A 623 -25.06 -0.90 -11.13
CA GLU A 623 -25.23 -0.41 -9.76
C GLU A 623 -25.26 1.13 -9.69
N ASP A 624 -24.75 1.80 -10.72
CA ASP A 624 -24.83 3.25 -10.88
C ASP A 624 -26.06 3.67 -11.69
N GLY A 625 -26.86 2.70 -12.12
CA GLY A 625 -28.11 2.95 -12.80
C GLY A 625 -28.14 2.60 -14.28
N LEU A 626 -27.12 1.90 -14.82
CA LEU A 626 -27.20 1.38 -16.21
C LEU A 626 -28.24 0.25 -16.28
N SER A 627 -28.94 0.16 -17.39
CA SER A 627 -29.96 -0.90 -17.63
C SER A 627 -29.33 -2.30 -17.73
N ASN A 628 -28.03 -2.36 -18.10
CA ASN A 628 -27.20 -3.56 -18.15
C ASN A 628 -25.74 -3.10 -18.30
N ASN A 629 -24.79 -3.93 -17.87
CA ASN A 629 -23.36 -3.63 -18.02
C ASN A 629 -22.83 -3.83 -19.44
N GLU A 630 -23.49 -4.68 -20.25
CA GLU A 630 -22.99 -5.04 -21.58
C GLU A 630 -23.56 -4.12 -22.65
N PHE A 631 -22.68 -3.40 -23.35
CA PHE A 631 -23.03 -2.56 -24.48
C PHE A 631 -22.73 -3.26 -25.82
N ASN A 632 -23.48 -2.92 -26.86
CA ASN A 632 -23.31 -3.47 -28.18
C ASN A 632 -22.49 -2.52 -29.06
N PHE A 633 -21.71 -3.11 -29.99
CA PHE A 633 -21.01 -2.33 -31.01
C PHE A 633 -22.02 -1.70 -31.98
N SER A 634 -21.69 -0.57 -32.59
CA SER A 634 -22.53 0.24 -33.48
C SER A 634 -23.85 0.72 -32.84
N SER A 635 -23.88 0.80 -31.48
CA SER A 635 -25.10 1.21 -30.77
C SER A 635 -24.83 2.42 -29.90
N ALA A 636 -24.11 3.42 -30.44
CA ALA A 636 -23.80 4.66 -29.73
C ALA A 636 -24.17 5.85 -30.62
N HIS A 637 -24.77 6.88 -30.01
CA HIS A 637 -25.15 8.10 -30.72
C HIS A 637 -25.05 9.29 -29.81
N LEU A 638 -24.42 10.37 -30.30
CA LEU A 638 -24.40 11.68 -29.65
C LEU A 638 -25.51 12.53 -30.29
N GLY A 639 -26.53 12.84 -29.51
CA GLY A 639 -27.63 13.67 -29.96
C GLY A 639 -27.23 15.14 -30.13
N LYS A 640 -27.97 15.86 -30.98
CA LYS A 640 -27.74 17.29 -31.25
C LYS A 640 -27.88 18.17 -30.00
N ASN A 641 -28.62 17.68 -29.00
CA ASN A 641 -28.80 18.37 -27.71
C ASN A 641 -27.68 18.06 -26.68
N GLY A 642 -26.64 17.33 -27.11
CA GLY A 642 -25.53 16.93 -26.24
C GLY A 642 -25.80 15.66 -25.41
N ARG A 643 -26.95 15.04 -25.57
CA ARG A 643 -27.31 13.81 -24.86
C ARG A 643 -26.68 12.60 -25.56
N ILE A 644 -26.06 11.70 -24.77
CA ILE A 644 -25.48 10.47 -25.30
C ILE A 644 -26.48 9.34 -25.11
N TYR A 645 -26.61 8.52 -26.16
CA TYR A 645 -27.48 7.34 -26.21
C TYR A 645 -26.60 6.11 -26.48
N LEU A 646 -26.70 5.09 -25.60
CA LEU A 646 -25.91 3.85 -25.72
C LEU A 646 -26.81 2.65 -25.61
N GLY A 647 -26.84 1.83 -26.67
CA GLY A 647 -27.60 0.60 -26.71
C GLY A 647 -26.80 -0.59 -26.20
N GLY A 648 -27.50 -1.50 -25.50
CA GLY A 648 -26.90 -2.69 -24.92
C GLY A 648 -27.88 -3.89 -25.01
N LEU A 649 -27.66 -4.85 -24.13
CA LEU A 649 -28.49 -6.06 -24.05
C LEU A 649 -29.90 -5.77 -23.49
N ASN A 650 -30.12 -4.61 -22.85
CA ASN A 650 -31.39 -4.25 -22.25
C ASN A 650 -31.80 -2.81 -22.57
N GLY A 651 -32.02 -2.53 -23.86
CA GLY A 651 -32.49 -1.22 -24.30
C GLY A 651 -31.39 -0.18 -24.44
N VAL A 652 -31.80 1.10 -24.35
CA VAL A 652 -30.95 2.28 -24.48
C VAL A 652 -30.74 2.92 -23.11
N ASN A 653 -29.48 3.23 -22.77
CA ASN A 653 -29.12 4.12 -21.68
C ASN A 653 -28.88 5.51 -22.27
N ALA A 654 -29.52 6.53 -21.71
CA ALA A 654 -29.41 7.91 -22.20
C ALA A 654 -29.09 8.83 -21.05
N PHE A 655 -28.14 9.76 -21.27
CA PHE A 655 -27.69 10.66 -20.22
C PHE A 655 -27.10 11.95 -20.80
N TYR A 656 -27.11 12.98 -20.00
CA TYR A 656 -26.34 14.19 -20.26
C TYR A 656 -24.97 14.05 -19.58
N PRO A 657 -23.87 14.12 -20.34
CA PRO A 657 -22.54 13.97 -19.74
C PRO A 657 -22.26 14.90 -18.54
N ASP A 658 -22.68 16.16 -18.62
CA ASP A 658 -22.47 17.15 -17.55
C ASP A 658 -23.11 16.74 -16.22
N ALA A 659 -24.29 16.10 -16.28
CA ALA A 659 -25.00 15.63 -15.09
C ALA A 659 -24.22 14.48 -14.37
N LEU A 660 -23.43 13.73 -15.13
CA LEU A 660 -22.60 12.66 -14.58
C LEU A 660 -21.23 13.17 -14.09
N LEU A 661 -20.81 14.34 -14.56
CA LEU A 661 -19.48 14.90 -14.31
C LEU A 661 -19.43 15.83 -13.09
N GLU A 662 -20.58 16.12 -12.44
CA GLU A 662 -20.55 16.83 -11.17
C GLU A 662 -19.56 16.15 -10.22
N GLU A 663 -18.46 16.83 -9.92
CA GLU A 663 -17.43 16.32 -9.04
C GLU A 663 -18.00 16.14 -7.63
N LYS A 664 -18.36 14.92 -7.30
CA LYS A 664 -18.61 14.56 -5.90
C LYS A 664 -17.28 14.04 -5.36
N THR A 665 -16.65 14.85 -4.54
CA THR A 665 -15.49 14.35 -3.80
C THR A 665 -15.95 13.19 -2.92
N SER A 666 -15.20 12.11 -2.96
CA SER A 666 -15.37 11.01 -2.04
C SER A 666 -15.03 11.48 -0.61
N ARG A 667 -15.31 10.67 0.38
CA ARG A 667 -15.00 10.97 1.78
C ARG A 667 -13.50 11.20 1.98
N PRO A 668 -13.11 11.93 3.03
CA PRO A 668 -11.68 12.06 3.35
C PRO A 668 -11.11 10.72 3.83
N LEU A 669 -9.86 10.49 3.50
CA LEU A 669 -9.12 9.35 4.05
C LEU A 669 -9.01 9.47 5.57
N GLN A 670 -9.24 8.36 6.27
CA GLN A 670 -9.14 8.28 7.72
C GLN A 670 -7.89 7.49 8.11
N PHE A 671 -7.13 8.02 9.06
CA PHE A 671 -6.00 7.28 9.64
C PHE A 671 -6.54 6.20 10.58
N MET A 672 -6.11 4.95 10.38
CA MET A 672 -6.60 3.81 11.18
C MET A 672 -5.58 3.35 12.21
N GLY A 673 -4.28 3.64 11.98
CA GLY A 673 -3.24 3.22 12.90
C GLY A 673 -1.94 2.87 12.22
N TYR A 674 -1.04 2.28 13.01
CA TYR A 674 0.21 1.75 12.47
C TYR A 674 0.62 0.49 13.23
N GLN A 675 1.41 -0.34 12.57
CA GLN A 675 1.97 -1.53 13.18
C GLN A 675 3.46 -1.64 12.88
N TYR A 676 4.21 -2.28 13.78
CA TYR A 676 5.62 -2.57 13.55
C TYR A 676 6.02 -3.89 14.19
N PHE A 677 6.97 -4.55 13.56
CA PHE A 677 7.53 -5.79 14.08
C PHE A 677 8.83 -5.49 14.83
N ASN A 678 8.92 -5.92 16.08
CA ASN A 678 10.09 -5.73 16.92
C ASN A 678 10.85 -7.07 17.05
N HIS A 679 12.05 -7.13 16.50
CA HIS A 679 12.91 -8.32 16.52
C HIS A 679 13.39 -8.70 17.93
N GLN A 680 13.48 -7.75 18.85
CA GLN A 680 13.99 -8.02 20.20
C GLN A 680 12.99 -8.83 21.03
N THR A 681 11.71 -8.55 20.83
CA THR A 681 10.62 -9.23 21.55
C THR A 681 9.94 -10.32 20.69
N ASP A 682 10.34 -10.41 19.42
CA ASP A 682 9.75 -11.31 18.41
C ASP A 682 8.24 -11.13 18.34
N SER A 683 7.78 -9.88 18.35
CA SER A 683 6.36 -9.56 18.47
C SER A 683 5.95 -8.47 17.49
N LEU A 684 4.71 -8.57 17.03
CA LEU A 684 4.04 -7.54 16.24
C LEU A 684 3.29 -6.62 17.20
N TYR A 685 3.57 -5.33 17.11
CA TYR A 685 2.87 -4.29 17.87
C TYR A 685 1.95 -3.54 16.93
N THR A 686 0.67 -3.49 17.28
CA THR A 686 -0.35 -2.77 16.53
C THR A 686 -0.92 -1.64 17.39
N TYR A 687 -1.02 -0.47 16.81
CA TYR A 687 -1.59 0.71 17.42
C TYR A 687 -2.73 1.20 16.54
N SER A 688 -3.96 1.06 17.03
CA SER A 688 -5.15 1.60 16.38
C SER A 688 -5.45 2.99 16.96
N TYR A 689 -5.84 3.89 16.08
CA TYR A 689 -6.16 5.27 16.47
C TYR A 689 -7.51 5.69 15.89
N PRO A 690 -8.40 6.22 16.71
CA PRO A 690 -9.65 6.80 16.20
C PRO A 690 -9.44 8.12 15.45
N SER A 691 -8.30 8.77 15.66
CA SER A 691 -7.91 10.01 14.98
C SER A 691 -6.39 10.11 14.91
N LEU A 692 -5.88 10.91 13.98
CA LEU A 692 -4.44 11.13 13.83
C LEU A 692 -3.87 11.82 15.10
N PRO A 693 -2.79 11.32 15.70
CA PRO A 693 -2.20 12.00 16.87
C PRO A 693 -1.68 13.39 16.54
N ASP A 694 -1.79 14.32 17.48
CA ASP A 694 -1.26 15.70 17.37
C ASP A 694 0.26 15.73 17.28
N THR A 695 0.94 14.72 17.87
CA THR A 695 2.40 14.63 17.84
C THR A 695 2.84 13.63 16.79
N PRO A 696 4.01 13.84 16.17
CA PRO A 696 4.53 12.90 15.18
C PRO A 696 4.69 11.49 15.76
N ILE A 697 4.29 10.50 14.99
CA ILE A 697 4.43 9.09 15.36
C ILE A 697 5.92 8.72 15.38
N VAL A 698 6.40 8.21 16.51
CA VAL A 698 7.82 7.90 16.69
C VAL A 698 8.07 6.41 16.42
N VAL A 699 8.94 6.13 15.44
CA VAL A 699 9.32 4.78 15.04
C VAL A 699 10.83 4.60 15.21
N GLN A 700 11.27 3.45 15.70
CA GLN A 700 12.70 3.14 15.86
C GLN A 700 13.25 2.43 14.61
N THR A 701 14.47 2.76 14.18
CA THR A 701 15.14 2.06 13.07
C THR A 701 15.52 0.61 13.40
N SER A 702 15.36 0.18 14.64
CA SER A 702 15.60 -1.22 15.04
C SER A 702 14.44 -2.15 14.66
N THR A 703 13.31 -1.59 14.24
CA THR A 703 12.18 -2.40 13.76
C THR A 703 12.49 -2.94 12.35
N SER A 704 12.06 -4.17 12.07
CA SER A 704 12.21 -4.77 10.73
C SER A 704 11.46 -3.98 9.69
N TYR A 705 10.24 -3.64 10.03
CA TYR A 705 9.36 -2.81 9.20
C TYR A 705 8.39 -2.08 10.10
N PHE A 706 7.80 -1.04 9.56
CA PHE A 706 6.60 -0.42 10.10
C PHE A 706 5.64 -0.12 8.96
N GLN A 707 4.35 -0.17 9.25
CA GLN A 707 3.29 -0.08 8.27
C GLN A 707 2.24 0.89 8.79
N PHE A 708 1.86 1.85 7.97
CA PHE A 708 0.73 2.75 8.24
C PHE A 708 -0.51 2.22 7.55
N GLU A 709 -1.67 2.40 8.18
CA GLU A 709 -2.96 1.94 7.70
C GLU A 709 -3.97 3.09 7.70
N TRP A 710 -4.78 3.11 6.66
CA TRP A 710 -5.83 4.11 6.50
C TRP A 710 -7.08 3.44 5.94
N ALA A 711 -8.19 4.17 5.92
CA ALA A 711 -9.42 3.72 5.28
C ALA A 711 -10.03 4.87 4.48
N LEU A 712 -10.62 4.53 3.35
CA LEU A 712 -11.58 5.37 2.64
C LEU A 712 -12.94 4.73 2.90
N PRO A 713 -13.81 5.32 3.76
CA PRO A 713 -15.05 4.66 4.17
C PRO A 713 -16.14 4.77 3.08
N GLU A 714 -15.82 4.22 1.93
CA GLU A 714 -16.69 4.02 0.77
C GLU A 714 -16.94 2.52 0.60
N TYR A 715 -18.20 2.12 0.72
CA TYR A 715 -18.57 0.72 0.84
C TYR A 715 -18.86 0.04 -0.48
N PHE A 716 -19.05 0.84 -1.55
CA PHE A 716 -19.33 0.30 -2.88
C PHE A 716 -18.02 -0.19 -3.51
N LYS A 717 -17.86 -1.50 -3.60
CA LYS A 717 -16.66 -2.16 -4.15
C LYS A 717 -15.34 -1.60 -3.58
N PRO A 718 -15.15 -1.61 -2.25
CA PRO A 718 -13.94 -1.05 -1.65
C PRO A 718 -12.66 -1.72 -2.16
N GLU A 719 -12.75 -2.96 -2.63
CA GLU A 719 -11.65 -3.69 -3.27
C GLU A 719 -11.19 -3.06 -4.60
N LYS A 720 -11.91 -2.07 -5.13
CA LYS A 720 -11.54 -1.30 -6.33
C LYS A 720 -11.08 0.12 -6.00
N ASN A 721 -11.08 0.52 -4.75
CA ASN A 721 -10.53 1.83 -4.35
C ASN A 721 -9.04 1.88 -4.70
N GLN A 722 -8.55 3.04 -5.06
CA GLN A 722 -7.16 3.24 -5.47
C GLN A 722 -6.45 4.19 -4.50
N TYR A 723 -5.19 3.91 -4.20
CA TYR A 723 -4.42 4.67 -3.23
C TYR A 723 -3.06 5.08 -3.77
N TYR A 724 -2.66 6.30 -3.42
CA TYR A 724 -1.37 6.88 -3.80
C TYR A 724 -0.73 7.47 -2.56
N THR A 725 0.57 7.29 -2.40
CA THR A 725 1.33 7.90 -1.30
C THR A 725 2.53 8.67 -1.84
N GLN A 726 3.01 9.60 -1.02
CA GLN A 726 4.26 10.32 -1.25
C GLN A 726 4.89 10.64 0.10
N VAL A 727 6.13 10.22 0.32
CA VAL A 727 6.90 10.61 1.51
C VAL A 727 7.69 11.87 1.15
N VAL A 728 7.32 12.99 1.77
CA VAL A 728 7.93 14.30 1.48
C VAL A 728 9.44 14.24 1.78
N GLY A 729 10.25 14.61 0.79
CA GLY A 729 11.72 14.60 0.88
C GLY A 729 12.37 13.27 0.50
N LEU A 730 11.57 12.24 0.23
CA LEU A 730 12.08 10.94 -0.21
C LEU A 730 11.63 10.62 -1.65
N ASP A 731 10.32 10.74 -1.88
CA ASP A 731 9.71 10.44 -3.18
C ASP A 731 9.61 11.71 -4.03
N LYS A 732 9.98 11.62 -5.30
CA LYS A 732 9.79 12.73 -6.26
C LYS A 732 8.32 12.86 -6.65
N ASP A 733 7.68 11.74 -6.98
CA ASP A 733 6.32 11.67 -7.50
C ASP A 733 5.42 10.82 -6.59
N TRP A 734 4.13 10.81 -6.88
CA TRP A 734 3.17 9.96 -6.19
C TRP A 734 3.39 8.50 -6.56
N VAL A 735 3.45 7.63 -5.55
CA VAL A 735 3.60 6.18 -5.72
C VAL A 735 2.21 5.53 -5.64
N TYR A 736 1.86 4.77 -6.66
CA TYR A 736 0.59 4.03 -6.74
C TYR A 736 0.68 2.72 -5.96
N HIS A 737 -0.32 2.46 -5.11
CA HIS A 737 -0.39 1.27 -4.25
C HIS A 737 -1.54 0.31 -4.61
N GLY A 738 -2.21 0.54 -5.73
CA GLY A 738 -3.38 -0.25 -6.09
C GLY A 738 -4.51 -0.05 -5.07
N ASN A 739 -5.14 -1.14 -4.69
CA ASN A 739 -6.28 -1.15 -3.76
C ASN A 739 -5.89 -1.39 -2.28
N THR A 740 -4.60 -1.41 -1.96
CA THR A 740 -4.13 -1.73 -0.61
C THR A 740 -4.19 -0.48 0.28
N PRO A 741 -5.02 -0.46 1.36
CA PRO A 741 -5.13 0.72 2.23
C PRO A 741 -4.02 0.77 3.29
N SER A 742 -2.79 0.48 2.89
CA SER A 742 -1.63 0.51 3.77
C SER A 742 -0.35 0.67 2.98
N VAL A 743 0.70 1.16 3.67
CA VAL A 743 2.05 1.24 3.10
C VAL A 743 3.06 0.75 4.13
N ARG A 744 3.97 -0.09 3.69
CA ARG A 744 5.02 -0.68 4.53
C ARG A 744 6.37 -0.07 4.19
N PHE A 745 7.12 0.32 5.22
CA PHE A 745 8.46 0.86 5.10
C PHE A 745 9.47 -0.06 5.76
N ASN A 746 10.55 -0.36 5.05
CA ASN A 746 11.66 -1.18 5.52
C ASN A 746 12.93 -0.31 5.56
N GLY A 747 13.47 -0.06 6.74
CA GLY A 747 14.80 0.53 6.87
C GLY A 747 14.96 2.00 6.47
N LEU A 748 14.02 2.86 6.81
CA LEU A 748 14.16 4.31 6.59
C LEU A 748 15.29 4.88 7.46
N THR A 749 16.01 5.86 6.91
CA THR A 749 17.05 6.58 7.64
C THR A 749 16.45 7.43 8.78
N PRO A 750 17.20 7.66 9.87
CA PRO A 750 16.69 8.55 10.91
C PRO A 750 16.41 9.95 10.38
N GLY A 751 15.23 10.47 10.70
CA GLY A 751 14.77 11.76 10.20
C GLY A 751 13.30 12.00 10.52
N THR A 752 12.82 13.18 10.18
CA THR A 752 11.41 13.55 10.30
C THR A 752 10.81 13.55 8.89
N TYR A 753 9.66 12.91 8.74
CA TYR A 753 8.98 12.68 7.47
C TYR A 753 7.51 13.06 7.56
N ILE A 754 6.91 13.36 6.42
CA ILE A 754 5.46 13.49 6.28
C ILE A 754 5.02 12.53 5.17
N LEU A 755 4.18 11.56 5.50
CA LEU A 755 3.52 10.68 4.53
C LEU A 755 2.21 11.36 4.10
N ARG A 756 2.06 11.57 2.80
CA ARG A 756 0.84 12.14 2.20
C ARG A 756 0.06 11.04 1.49
N UNK A 757 -1.30 10.76 1.59
CA UNK A 757 -1.99 9.91 1.11
C UNK A 757 -2.98 10.45 0.46
N LYS A 758 -3.41 10.12 -0.67
CA LYS A 758 -4.67 10.43 -1.36
C LYS A 758 -5.29 9.14 -1.90
N GLY A 759 -6.60 9.15 -2.13
CA GLY A 759 -7.31 8.00 -2.64
C GLY A 759 -8.34 8.37 -3.68
N ALA A 760 -8.83 7.36 -4.41
CA ALA A 760 -10.00 7.48 -5.27
C ALA A 760 -10.90 6.26 -4.98
N ASP A 761 -12.22 6.49 -5.01
CA ASP A 761 -13.18 5.40 -4.82
C ASP A 761 -13.28 4.53 -6.08
N SER A 762 -14.09 3.49 -6.05
CA SER A 762 -14.28 2.55 -7.16
C SER A 762 -14.87 3.20 -8.43
N ARG A 763 -15.37 4.41 -8.33
CA ARG A 763 -15.94 5.20 -9.44
C ARG A 763 -14.96 6.25 -9.95
N GLY A 764 -13.78 6.38 -9.34
CA GLY A 764 -12.78 7.37 -9.69
C GLY A 764 -12.96 8.74 -9.03
N ASN A 765 -13.88 8.89 -8.05
CA ASN A 765 -14.01 10.15 -7.31
C ASN A 765 -12.84 10.27 -6.33
N ASN A 766 -12.11 11.36 -6.40
CA ASN A 766 -10.97 11.61 -5.52
C ASN A 766 -11.42 11.83 -4.07
N SER A 767 -10.62 11.37 -3.12
CA SER A 767 -10.86 11.62 -1.70
C SER A 767 -10.83 13.12 -1.39
N ALA A 768 -11.66 13.53 -0.44
CA ALA A 768 -11.71 14.92 -0.01
C ALA A 768 -10.42 15.28 0.74
N GLY A 769 -9.52 15.99 0.05
CA GLY A 769 -8.24 16.41 0.59
C GLY A 769 -7.21 15.28 0.67
N GLU A 770 -6.08 15.61 1.29
CA GLU A 770 -4.98 14.68 1.51
C GLU A 770 -4.88 14.34 3.00
N LEU A 771 -4.70 13.07 3.30
CA LEU A 771 -4.31 12.64 4.64
C LEU A 771 -2.80 12.84 4.78
N ARG A 772 -2.36 13.51 5.86
CA ARG A 772 -0.95 13.81 6.13
C ARG A 772 -0.56 13.24 7.48
N ILE A 773 0.36 12.28 7.49
CA ILE A 773 0.80 11.60 8.70
C ILE A 773 2.25 12.02 9.01
N PRO A 774 2.47 12.91 9.99
CA PRO A 774 3.83 13.25 10.42
C PRO A 774 4.40 12.10 11.24
N PHE A 775 5.64 11.68 10.92
CA PHE A 775 6.31 10.63 11.69
C PHE A 775 7.81 10.88 11.77
N GLN A 776 8.43 10.35 12.82
CA GLN A 776 9.86 10.51 13.09
C GLN A 776 10.51 9.14 13.26
N VAL A 777 11.55 8.89 12.47
CA VAL A 777 12.37 7.69 12.59
C VAL A 777 13.59 8.03 13.44
N ILE A 778 13.75 7.39 14.60
CA ILE A 778 14.83 7.67 15.52
C ILE A 778 15.85 6.54 15.55
N ALA A 779 17.14 6.91 15.53
CA ALA A 779 18.22 5.94 15.61
C ALA A 779 18.25 5.26 17.00
N PRO A 780 18.61 3.97 17.10
CA PRO A 780 18.82 3.32 18.38
C PRO A 780 19.99 3.98 19.12
N LEU A 781 19.99 3.88 20.45
CA LEU A 781 20.94 4.55 21.37
C LEU A 781 22.38 4.46 20.90
N HIS A 782 22.82 3.24 20.50
CA HIS A 782 24.21 2.98 20.13
C HIS A 782 24.65 3.65 18.81
N LYS A 783 23.70 4.10 17.97
CA LYS A 783 23.98 4.80 16.71
C LYS A 783 23.84 6.32 16.81
N ARG A 784 23.44 6.85 17.97
CA ARG A 784 23.29 8.29 18.16
C ARG A 784 24.67 8.94 18.34
N TRP A 785 24.93 10.07 17.70
CA TRP A 785 26.22 10.74 17.66
C TRP A 785 26.77 11.03 19.06
N TRP A 786 25.94 11.45 20.00
CA TRP A 786 26.37 11.73 21.37
C TRP A 786 26.77 10.46 22.12
N PHE A 787 26.11 9.33 21.88
CA PHE A 787 26.48 8.05 22.50
C PHE A 787 27.83 7.57 21.97
N ILE A 788 28.04 7.68 20.65
CA ILE A 788 29.34 7.35 20.01
C ILE A 788 30.44 8.27 20.59
N LEU A 789 30.15 9.56 20.76
CA LEU A 789 31.09 10.52 21.35
C LEU A 789 31.45 10.12 22.77
N ILE A 790 30.51 9.73 23.61
CA ILE A 790 30.76 9.24 25.00
C ILE A 790 31.67 8.00 24.96
N CYS A 791 31.39 7.04 24.06
CA CYS A 791 32.23 5.85 23.93
C CYS A 791 33.66 6.20 23.50
N ILE A 792 33.84 7.14 22.58
CA ILE A 792 35.15 7.62 22.14
C ILE A 792 35.90 8.28 23.30
N ILE A 793 35.25 9.16 24.06
CA ILE A 793 35.84 9.83 25.26
C ILE A 793 36.25 8.79 26.30
N LEU A 794 35.42 7.78 26.52
CA LEU A 794 35.68 6.73 27.51
C LEU A 794 36.91 5.89 27.10
N VAL A 795 36.98 5.50 25.83
CA VAL A 795 38.11 4.77 25.26
C VAL A 795 39.40 5.64 25.34
N ALA A 796 39.29 6.91 24.97
CA ALA A 796 40.43 7.85 25.07
C ALA A 796 40.94 8.01 26.53
N GLY A 797 40.02 8.11 27.48
CA GLY A 797 40.33 8.19 28.91
C GLY A 797 41.03 6.92 29.43
N ILE A 798 40.54 5.75 29.06
CA ILE A 798 41.15 4.47 29.41
C ILE A 798 42.57 4.38 28.81
N THR A 799 42.71 4.74 27.54
CA THR A 799 44.00 4.72 26.83
C THR A 799 45.01 5.67 27.49
N ALA A 800 44.59 6.89 27.82
CA ALA A 800 45.42 7.88 28.49
C ALA A 800 45.88 7.38 29.88
N THR A 801 45.00 6.72 30.63
CA THR A 801 45.32 6.13 31.95
C THR A 801 46.36 5.01 31.81
N ILE A 802 46.21 4.13 30.84
CA ILE A 802 47.15 3.04 30.56
C ILE A 802 48.51 3.62 30.16
N ILE A 803 48.57 4.60 29.28
CA ILE A 803 49.82 5.26 28.85
C ILE A 803 50.52 5.90 30.05
N ASN A 804 49.79 6.63 30.89
CA ASN A 804 50.34 7.27 32.08
C ASN A 804 50.89 6.25 33.10
N TYR A 805 50.21 5.15 33.32
CA TYR A 805 50.65 4.03 34.15
C TYR A 805 51.96 3.42 33.64
N VAL A 806 52.05 3.11 32.38
CA VAL A 806 53.25 2.53 31.75
C VAL A 806 54.44 3.51 31.83
N TYR A 807 54.19 4.79 31.56
CA TYR A 807 55.22 5.83 31.63
C TYR A 807 55.79 5.99 33.05
N ARG A 808 54.97 6.02 34.09
CA ARG A 808 55.38 6.10 35.50
C ARG A 808 56.22 4.89 35.91
N ARG A 809 55.84 3.69 35.47
CA ARG A 809 56.57 2.47 35.77
C ARG A 809 57.98 2.47 35.15
N LYS A 810 58.11 2.98 33.92
CA LYS A 810 59.41 3.09 33.23
C LYS A 810 60.35 4.07 33.93
N LEU A 811 59.88 5.21 34.38
CA LEU A 811 60.63 6.22 35.14
C LEU A 811 61.16 5.67 36.50
N ALA A 812 60.32 4.95 37.20
CA ALA A 812 60.70 4.33 38.49
C ALA A 812 61.86 3.32 38.34
N MET A 813 61.81 2.50 37.26
CA MET A 813 62.89 1.53 37.00
C MET A 813 64.21 2.18 36.69
N GLU A 814 64.30 3.29 35.95
CA GLU A 814 65.50 4.07 35.68
C GLU A 814 66.08 4.64 36.92
N GLN A 815 65.31 5.17 37.88
CA GLN A 815 65.77 5.70 39.16
C GLN A 815 66.38 4.61 40.01
N ILE A 816 65.80 3.39 40.03
CA ILE A 816 66.36 2.25 40.79
C ILE A 816 67.73 1.86 40.28
N ARG A 817 67.99 1.80 38.99
CA ARG A 817 69.23 1.45 38.32
C ARG A 817 70.34 2.45 38.70
N THR A 818 70.08 3.74 38.63
CA THR A 818 71.02 4.78 38.97
C THR A 818 71.42 4.71 40.46
N ARG A 819 70.47 4.43 41.34
CA ARG A 819 70.76 4.31 42.79
C ARG A 819 71.64 3.09 43.08
N ILE A 820 71.31 1.88 42.50
CA ILE A 820 72.13 0.69 42.68
C ILE A 820 73.59 0.95 42.23
N ALA A 821 73.79 1.58 41.05
CA ALA A 821 75.15 1.90 40.58
C ALA A 821 75.92 2.79 41.57
N SER A 822 75.28 3.79 42.14
CA SER A 822 75.92 4.70 43.14
C SER A 822 76.24 3.99 44.42
N ASP A 823 75.28 3.23 44.98
CA ASP A 823 75.46 2.53 46.28
C ASP A 823 76.58 1.48 46.18
N LEU A 824 76.70 0.73 45.12
CA LEU A 824 77.76 -0.24 44.87
C LEU A 824 79.10 0.42 44.78
N HIS A 825 79.20 1.58 44.09
CA HIS A 825 80.49 2.32 44.02
C HIS A 825 80.94 2.87 45.36
N ASP A 826 80.02 3.46 46.10
CA ASP A 826 80.40 4.21 47.27
C ASP A 826 80.61 3.34 48.53
N GLU A 827 79.75 2.30 48.71
CA GLU A 827 79.84 1.43 49.87
C GLU A 827 80.80 0.25 49.63
N VAL A 828 80.59 -0.58 48.67
CA VAL A 828 81.34 -1.81 48.50
C VAL A 828 82.79 -1.50 47.95
N GLY A 829 82.89 -0.50 47.07
CA GLY A 829 84.13 -0.07 46.48
C GLY A 829 85.05 0.50 47.54
N SER A 830 84.58 1.33 48.45
CA SER A 830 85.39 1.91 49.51
C SER A 830 85.74 0.86 50.55
N MET A 831 84.87 -0.08 50.94
CA MET A 831 85.22 -1.19 51.83
C MET A 831 86.33 -2.06 51.28
N LEU A 832 86.28 -2.47 50.00
CA LEU A 832 87.30 -3.29 49.42
C LEU A 832 88.63 -2.56 49.23
N SER A 833 88.59 -1.25 48.92
CA SER A 833 89.77 -0.38 48.88
C SER A 833 90.41 -0.23 50.21
N GLY A 834 89.59 -0.08 51.26
CA GLY A 834 90.09 -0.02 52.65
C GLY A 834 90.74 -1.33 53.06
N LEU A 835 90.15 -2.47 52.65
CA LEU A 835 90.72 -3.80 52.90
C LEU A 835 92.11 -3.99 52.24
N ALA A 836 92.18 -3.55 51.00
CA ALA A 836 93.44 -3.64 50.23
C ALA A 836 94.54 -2.77 50.83
N MET A 837 94.16 -1.55 51.28
CA MET A 837 95.06 -0.61 51.99
C MET A 837 95.54 -1.16 53.35
N GLN A 838 94.60 -1.74 54.09
CA GLN A 838 94.95 -2.36 55.39
C GLN A 838 95.91 -3.56 55.22
N ALA A 839 95.64 -4.39 54.23
CA ALA A 839 96.51 -5.53 53.87
C ALA A 839 97.92 -5.05 53.45
N GLU A 840 97.99 -3.94 52.72
CA GLU A 840 99.22 -3.29 52.31
C GLU A 840 99.98 -2.68 53.47
N MET A 841 99.28 -2.04 54.37
CA MET A 841 99.85 -1.46 55.61
C MET A 841 100.44 -2.56 56.49
N LEU A 842 99.72 -3.66 56.66
CA LEU A 842 100.15 -4.83 57.44
C LEU A 842 101.35 -5.54 56.77
N GLU A 843 101.36 -5.62 55.41
CA GLU A 843 102.49 -6.12 54.63
C GLU A 843 103.75 -5.30 54.88
N LEU A 844 103.69 -3.95 54.97
CA LEU A 844 104.78 -3.02 55.23
C LEU A 844 105.27 -3.01 56.71
N GLN A 845 104.44 -3.45 57.64
CA GLN A 845 104.72 -3.49 59.06
C GLN A 845 105.27 -4.83 59.57
N SER A 846 105.14 -5.92 58.80
CA SER A 846 105.59 -7.24 59.21
C SER A 846 107.05 -7.45 58.83
N ASN A 847 107.89 -7.79 59.75
CA ASN A 847 109.39 -8.10 59.61
C ASN A 847 109.61 -9.63 59.37
N ASP A 848 108.52 -10.42 59.23
CA ASP A 848 108.60 -11.87 59.08
C ASP A 848 108.60 -12.28 57.60
N ALA A 849 109.32 -13.29 57.30
CA ALA A 849 109.56 -13.77 55.89
C ALA A 849 108.38 -14.37 55.20
N ASP A 850 107.20 -14.52 55.81
CA ASP A 850 106.04 -15.07 55.18
C ASP A 850 104.84 -14.12 55.12
N THR A 851 104.84 -13.12 54.23
CA THR A 851 103.79 -12.15 53.99
C THR A 851 102.88 -12.61 52.79
N SER A 852 102.97 -13.86 52.33
CA SER A 852 102.28 -14.35 51.14
C SER A 852 100.77 -14.22 51.27
N SER A 853 100.19 -14.45 52.43
CA SER A 853 98.72 -14.35 52.61
C SER A 853 98.19 -12.91 52.55
N LEU A 854 98.96 -11.94 53.11
CA LEU A 854 98.60 -10.51 53.08
C LEU A 854 98.67 -9.94 51.63
N ARG A 855 99.73 -10.38 50.89
CA ARG A 855 99.86 -10.02 49.46
C ARG A 855 98.72 -10.58 48.65
N TYR A 856 98.36 -11.82 48.93
CA TYR A 856 97.24 -12.46 48.27
C TYR A 856 95.94 -11.73 48.61
N MET A 857 95.67 -11.33 49.90
CA MET A 857 94.49 -10.51 50.28
C MET A 857 94.46 -9.19 49.55
N LYS A 858 95.53 -8.47 49.49
CA LYS A 858 95.69 -7.20 48.80
C LYS A 858 95.34 -7.35 47.34
N ASP A 859 95.90 -8.38 46.67
CA ASP A 859 95.71 -8.60 45.27
C ASP A 859 94.23 -9.00 44.97
N ILE A 860 93.66 -9.87 45.78
CA ILE A 860 92.23 -10.19 45.66
C ILE A 860 91.30 -9.00 45.81
N SER A 861 91.61 -8.18 46.86
CA SER A 861 90.81 -6.98 47.15
C SER A 861 90.92 -5.98 45.95
N ARG A 862 92.12 -5.73 45.44
CA ARG A 862 92.36 -4.87 44.26
C ARG A 862 91.63 -5.43 43.05
N GLN A 863 91.73 -6.74 42.83
CA GLN A 863 91.02 -7.41 41.71
C GLN A 863 89.49 -7.27 41.86
N ALA A 864 88.94 -7.45 43.06
CA ALA A 864 87.55 -7.26 43.40
C ALA A 864 87.04 -5.86 43.08
N VAL A 865 87.85 -4.85 43.52
CA VAL A 865 87.53 -3.44 43.23
C VAL A 865 87.51 -3.18 41.71
N THR A 866 88.45 -3.73 41.02
CA THR A 866 88.51 -3.55 39.54
C THR A 866 87.33 -4.21 38.86
N LYS A 867 86.96 -5.45 39.22
CA LYS A 867 85.81 -6.15 38.69
C LYS A 867 84.49 -5.40 39.04
N MET A 868 84.43 -4.89 40.30
CA MET A 868 83.23 -4.19 40.65
C MET A 868 83.08 -2.84 39.93
N ARG A 869 84.15 -2.06 39.77
CA ARG A 869 84.14 -0.83 38.96
C ARG A 869 83.69 -1.11 37.54
N ASP A 870 84.03 -2.20 36.90
CA ASP A 870 83.65 -2.60 35.62
C ASP A 870 82.16 -2.95 35.57
N LEU A 871 81.66 -3.62 36.65
CA LEU A 871 80.25 -3.93 36.76
C LEU A 871 79.38 -2.68 36.92
N VAL A 872 79.84 -1.78 37.90
CA VAL A 872 79.13 -0.49 38.11
C VAL A 872 79.09 0.33 36.82
N TRP A 873 80.26 0.42 36.16
CA TRP A 873 80.34 1.15 34.89
C TRP A 873 79.31 0.56 33.84
N SER A 874 79.20 -0.73 33.77
CA SER A 874 78.29 -1.41 32.82
C SER A 874 76.82 -1.17 33.12
N ILE A 875 76.42 -0.91 34.38
CA ILE A 875 75.03 -0.70 34.80
C ILE A 875 74.63 0.79 34.79
N ASP A 876 75.62 1.69 34.97
CA ASP A 876 75.37 3.14 35.09
C ASP A 876 74.72 3.71 33.78
N SER A 877 73.51 4.13 33.90
CA SER A 877 72.70 4.68 32.80
C SER A 877 73.21 6.06 32.30
N ARG A 878 74.03 6.73 33.08
CA ARG A 878 74.58 8.04 32.66
C ARG A 878 75.68 7.93 31.61
N ARG A 879 76.24 6.71 31.42
CA ARG A 879 77.33 6.39 30.47
C ARG A 879 76.86 5.43 29.35
N ASP A 880 75.76 5.70 28.80
CA ASP A 880 75.16 4.79 27.86
C ASP A 880 75.50 5.03 26.38
N GLN A 881 76.33 6.01 26.09
CA GLN A 881 76.72 6.35 24.71
C GLN A 881 77.88 5.51 24.18
N MET A 882 77.90 5.34 22.86
CA MET A 882 78.99 4.64 22.18
C MET A 882 80.36 5.27 22.49
N TYR A 883 80.41 6.58 22.58
CA TYR A 883 81.61 7.34 22.98
C TYR A 883 82.17 6.86 24.32
N ASP A 884 81.30 6.62 25.30
CA ASP A 884 81.66 6.16 26.64
C ASP A 884 82.32 4.77 26.59
N LEU A 885 81.74 3.88 25.78
CA LEU A 885 82.28 2.53 25.55
C LEU A 885 83.68 2.58 24.89
N LEU A 886 83.79 3.39 23.82
CA LEU A 886 85.06 3.53 23.06
C LEU A 886 86.19 4.06 23.98
N ASN A 887 85.93 5.12 24.80
CA ASN A 887 86.91 5.67 25.74
C ASN A 887 87.30 4.67 26.82
N ARG A 888 86.34 3.95 27.36
CA ARG A 888 86.59 2.89 28.34
C ARG A 888 87.45 1.77 27.80
N MET A 889 87.21 1.33 26.51
CA MET A 889 88.03 0.37 25.87
C MET A 889 89.47 0.87 25.69
N ARG A 890 89.64 2.11 25.24
CA ARG A 890 90.93 2.73 25.04
C ARG A 890 91.71 2.85 26.35
N GLU A 891 91.06 3.37 27.39
CA GLU A 891 91.66 3.46 28.78
C GLU A 891 92.14 2.10 29.26
N SER A 892 91.28 1.07 29.09
CA SER A 892 91.53 -0.29 29.51
C SER A 892 92.76 -0.87 28.77
N ALA A 893 92.84 -0.66 27.43
CA ALA A 893 93.94 -1.10 26.59
C ALA A 893 95.28 -0.41 27.05
N THR A 894 95.20 0.93 27.18
CA THR A 894 96.36 1.69 27.58
C THR A 894 96.95 1.16 28.92
N TYR A 895 96.05 0.99 29.89
CA TYR A 895 96.48 0.53 31.26
C TYR A 895 97.05 -0.90 31.20
N MET A 896 96.46 -1.81 30.49
CA MET A 896 96.85 -3.21 30.40
C MET A 896 98.14 -3.42 29.66
N PHE A 897 98.36 -2.73 28.55
CA PHE A 897 99.49 -2.94 27.68
C PHE A 897 100.75 -2.19 28.18
N GLU A 898 100.54 -0.97 28.76
CA GLU A 898 101.65 -0.24 29.39
C GLU A 898 102.24 -1.01 30.56
N LEU A 899 101.40 -1.72 31.34
CA LEU A 899 101.81 -2.50 32.50
C LEU A 899 102.64 -3.76 32.03
N ASN A 900 102.55 -4.16 30.78
CA ASN A 900 103.24 -5.36 30.24
C ASN A 900 104.24 -5.07 29.16
N ASP A 901 104.62 -3.77 29.01
CA ASP A 901 105.64 -3.27 28.00
C ASP A 901 105.26 -3.72 26.57
N ILE A 902 103.93 -3.68 26.19
CA ILE A 902 103.44 -4.01 24.90
C ILE A 902 103.01 -2.72 24.15
N ASP A 903 103.58 -2.47 23.00
CA ASP A 903 103.14 -1.36 22.16
C ASP A 903 101.74 -1.70 21.46
N PHE A 904 100.85 -0.72 21.34
CA PHE A 904 99.58 -1.01 20.70
C PHE A 904 99.09 0.16 19.87
N GLN A 905 98.38 -0.17 18.82
CA GLN A 905 97.64 0.76 17.94
C GLN A 905 96.16 0.54 18.08
N PHE A 906 95.44 1.59 18.53
CA PHE A 906 93.99 1.54 18.67
C PHE A 906 93.29 2.42 17.62
N GLU A 907 92.72 1.82 16.63
CA GLU A 907 92.03 2.52 15.55
C GLU A 907 90.50 2.36 15.62
N SER A 908 89.77 3.45 15.34
CA SER A 908 88.33 3.46 15.38
C SER A 908 87.83 4.24 14.15
N SER A 909 86.78 3.70 13.46
CA SER A 909 86.25 4.38 12.27
C SER A 909 84.74 4.11 12.17
N ASP A 910 83.99 5.10 11.69
CA ASP A 910 82.58 5.05 11.35
C ASP A 910 81.68 4.58 12.50
N LEU A 911 81.93 5.05 13.74
CA LEU A 911 81.12 4.77 14.93
C LEU A 911 80.16 5.93 15.22
N PRO A 912 78.82 5.64 15.49
CA PRO A 912 77.89 6.70 15.88
C PRO A 912 78.09 7.06 17.35
N LEU A 913 79.07 7.91 17.64
CA LEU A 913 79.56 8.20 18.99
C LEU A 913 78.48 8.63 19.99
N ASN A 914 77.43 9.38 19.53
CA ASN A 914 76.36 9.88 20.39
C ASN A 914 75.16 8.88 20.51
N LYS A 915 75.24 7.73 19.89
CA LYS A 915 74.19 6.71 19.93
C LYS A 915 74.22 6.01 21.30
N LYS A 916 73.03 5.95 21.93
CA LYS A 916 72.86 5.20 23.18
C LYS A 916 72.87 3.71 22.89
N LEU A 917 73.64 2.97 23.60
CA LEU A 917 73.71 1.51 23.57
C LEU A 917 72.85 0.91 24.66
N ALA A 918 72.16 -0.19 24.36
CA ALA A 918 71.52 -0.96 25.37
C ALA A 918 72.58 -1.47 26.39
N VAL A 919 72.19 -1.52 27.63
CA VAL A 919 73.16 -1.84 28.74
C VAL A 919 73.81 -3.21 28.50
N ASP A 920 72.99 -4.20 28.10
CA ASP A 920 73.44 -5.55 27.81
C ASP A 920 74.44 -5.57 26.64
N VAL A 921 74.17 -4.79 25.58
CA VAL A 921 75.10 -4.68 24.44
C VAL A 921 76.43 -4.05 24.85
N ARG A 922 76.36 -2.97 25.56
CA ARG A 922 77.60 -2.28 26.10
C ARG A 922 78.40 -3.19 27.01
N GLN A 923 77.72 -3.90 27.90
CA GLN A 923 78.36 -4.82 28.86
C GLN A 923 79.05 -5.98 28.14
N HIS A 924 78.34 -6.64 27.19
CA HIS A 924 78.91 -7.79 26.49
C HIS A 924 80.10 -7.37 25.61
N LEU A 925 80.01 -6.24 24.91
CA LEU A 925 81.11 -5.70 24.07
C LEU A 925 82.35 -5.41 24.90
N TYR A 926 82.18 -4.68 26.01
CA TYR A 926 83.30 -4.31 26.91
C TYR A 926 83.94 -5.57 27.48
N LEU A 927 83.16 -6.52 27.96
CA LEU A 927 83.68 -7.71 28.60
C LEU A 927 84.37 -8.67 27.58
N ILE A 928 83.92 -8.75 26.33
CA ILE A 928 84.66 -9.45 25.27
C ILE A 928 86.00 -8.77 25.01
N PHE A 929 85.98 -7.43 24.83
CA PHE A 929 87.18 -6.61 24.65
C PHE A 929 88.21 -6.83 25.72
N ARG A 930 87.77 -6.70 26.98
CA ARG A 930 88.66 -6.79 28.19
C ARG A 930 89.28 -8.20 28.33
N GLU A 931 88.50 -9.25 28.05
CA GLU A 931 89.01 -10.62 28.10
C GLU A 931 90.01 -10.90 26.96
N ALA A 932 89.75 -10.36 25.77
CA ALA A 932 90.71 -10.48 24.68
C ALA A 932 92.05 -9.78 24.98
N VAL A 933 91.98 -8.53 25.53
CA VAL A 933 93.16 -7.77 25.92
C VAL A 933 93.92 -8.51 27.05
N THR A 934 93.17 -9.05 28.03
CA THR A 934 93.75 -9.84 29.14
C THR A 934 94.51 -11.08 28.63
N ASN A 935 93.90 -11.75 27.62
CA ASN A 935 94.49 -12.95 27.08
C ASN A 935 95.79 -12.62 26.31
N VAL A 936 95.88 -11.52 25.57
CA VAL A 936 97.10 -11.05 24.98
C VAL A 936 98.18 -10.85 26.04
N CYS A 937 97.88 -10.11 27.07
CA CYS A 937 98.86 -9.79 28.17
C CYS A 937 99.32 -11.03 28.96
N LYS A 938 98.51 -12.08 29.09
CA LYS A 938 98.82 -13.25 29.88
C LYS A 938 99.43 -14.39 29.07
N HIS A 939 99.05 -14.51 27.77
CA HIS A 939 99.32 -15.73 27.07
C HIS A 939 100.10 -15.54 25.70
N SER A 940 100.31 -14.29 25.30
CA SER A 940 101.06 -13.98 24.07
C SER A 940 102.44 -13.35 24.45
N ASN A 941 103.43 -13.67 23.64
CA ASN A 941 104.77 -13.02 23.72
C ASN A 941 104.85 -11.86 22.72
N ALA A 942 103.71 -11.18 22.55
CA ALA A 942 103.66 -10.08 21.59
C ALA A 942 104.35 -8.80 22.12
N ASP A 943 105.02 -8.11 21.22
CA ASP A 943 105.52 -6.79 21.47
C ASP A 943 104.70 -5.65 20.84
N HIS A 944 103.69 -6.10 19.96
CA HIS A 944 102.80 -5.14 19.28
C HIS A 944 101.42 -5.72 19.12
N VAL A 945 100.33 -4.84 19.42
CA VAL A 945 98.89 -5.24 19.34
C VAL A 945 98.16 -4.24 18.44
N TYR A 946 97.43 -4.71 17.52
CA TYR A 946 96.52 -3.89 16.74
C TYR A 946 95.08 -4.12 17.16
N ILE A 947 94.42 -3.02 17.47
CA ILE A 947 92.98 -3.03 17.84
C ILE A 947 92.18 -2.17 16.87
N PHE A 948 91.13 -2.70 16.29
CA PHE A 948 90.24 -1.98 15.47
C PHE A 948 88.81 -2.12 16.11
N PHE A 949 88.13 -0.99 16.31
CA PHE A 949 86.73 -0.99 16.72
C PHE A 949 85.98 0.03 15.86
N GLY A 950 85.15 -0.47 14.91
CA GLY A 950 84.46 0.41 13.97
C GLY A 950 83.44 -0.32 13.17
N ARG A 951 82.91 0.30 12.11
CA ARG A 951 82.06 -0.39 11.11
C ARG A 951 82.85 -0.77 9.88
N ARG A 952 82.63 -1.99 9.51
CA ARG A 952 83.22 -2.53 8.23
C ARG A 952 82.15 -3.35 7.47
N GLU A 953 81.90 -3.03 6.23
CA GLU A 953 80.77 -3.67 5.46
C GLU A 953 79.42 -3.58 6.09
N GLY A 954 79.15 -2.47 6.83
CA GLY A 954 77.86 -2.21 7.51
C GLY A 954 77.67 -2.87 8.87
N ARG A 955 78.55 -3.77 9.27
CA ARG A 955 78.54 -4.45 10.58
C ARG A 955 79.50 -3.82 11.56
N LEU A 956 79.17 -3.84 12.82
CA LEU A 956 80.10 -3.41 13.88
C LEU A 956 81.17 -4.48 14.06
N GLU A 957 82.43 -4.12 13.89
CA GLU A 957 83.55 -5.05 13.99
C GLU A 957 84.46 -4.62 15.14
N LEU A 958 84.79 -5.55 16.04
CA LEU A 958 85.84 -5.42 17.03
C LEU A 958 86.92 -6.45 16.66
N ARG A 959 88.13 -5.98 16.33
CA ARG A 959 89.27 -6.82 15.98
C ARG A 959 90.45 -6.47 16.92
N ILE A 960 91.03 -7.51 17.51
CA ILE A 960 92.19 -7.41 18.38
C ILE A 960 93.15 -8.47 17.83
N GLN A 961 94.33 -8.01 17.53
CA GLN A 961 95.30 -8.91 16.85
C GLN A 961 96.72 -8.56 17.35
N ASP A 962 97.48 -9.52 17.83
CA ASP A 962 98.87 -9.36 18.25
C ASP A 962 99.83 -10.02 17.26
N ASN A 963 101.17 -9.72 17.45
CA ASN A 963 102.23 -10.27 16.58
C ASN A 963 103.05 -11.37 17.29
N GLY A 964 102.59 -11.88 18.45
CA GLY A 964 103.25 -12.86 19.24
C GLY A 964 103.05 -14.28 18.80
N THR A 965 103.78 -15.25 19.36
CA THR A 965 103.60 -16.68 19.16
C THR A 965 102.98 -17.26 20.45
N VAL A 966 101.89 -17.96 20.28
CA VAL A 966 101.28 -18.65 21.37
C VAL A 966 101.91 -20.00 21.57
N ALA A 967 102.60 -20.24 22.74
CA ALA A 967 103.23 -21.55 23.02
C ALA A 967 102.18 -22.67 23.04
N PRO A 968 102.43 -23.76 22.39
CA PRO A 968 101.47 -24.87 22.42
C PRO A 968 101.39 -25.52 23.82
N LYS A 969 100.25 -25.37 24.47
CA LYS A 969 99.97 -26.09 25.72
C LYS A 969 99.40 -27.48 25.30
N GLU A 970 100.07 -28.53 25.78
CA GLU A 970 99.64 -29.92 25.66
C GLU A 970 98.50 -30.10 26.74
N ASN A 971 97.27 -29.67 26.40
CA ASN A 971 96.09 -30.17 27.04
C ASN A 971 94.85 -29.33 26.58
N HIS A 972 93.96 -29.94 25.91
CA HIS A 972 92.70 -29.37 25.46
C HIS A 972 91.73 -29.08 26.66
N SER A 973 92.00 -28.00 27.41
CA SER A 973 90.98 -27.38 28.22
C SER A 973 90.71 -25.99 27.65
N THR A 974 89.62 -25.82 26.96
CA THR A 974 89.09 -24.50 26.61
C THR A 974 88.95 -23.71 27.92
N GLY A 975 89.81 -22.71 28.08
CA GLY A 975 89.77 -21.86 29.29
C GLY A 975 88.43 -21.15 29.43
N LEU A 976 87.88 -21.09 30.63
CA LEU A 976 86.62 -20.41 30.95
C LEU A 976 86.45 -19.02 30.31
N GLY A 977 87.65 -18.34 30.01
CA GLY A 977 87.59 -17.04 29.30
C GLY A 977 87.06 -17.10 27.86
N LEU A 978 87.53 -18.10 27.10
CA LEU A 978 87.11 -18.26 25.69
C LEU A 978 85.58 -18.61 25.59
N ASP A 979 85.15 -19.54 26.46
CA ASP A 979 83.69 -19.90 26.50
C ASP A 979 82.84 -18.70 26.87
N ASN A 980 83.31 -17.88 27.79
CA ASN A 980 82.63 -16.64 28.15
C ASN A 980 82.53 -15.64 27.01
N MET A 981 83.59 -15.52 26.17
CA MET A 981 83.58 -14.64 25.00
C MET A 981 82.60 -15.16 23.97
N TYR A 982 82.57 -16.44 23.68
CA TYR A 982 81.61 -17.04 22.78
C TYR A 982 80.14 -16.84 23.26
N GLY A 983 79.85 -17.11 24.54
CA GLY A 983 78.53 -16.88 25.14
C GLY A 983 78.07 -15.41 25.05
N ARG A 984 79.00 -14.48 25.30
CA ARG A 984 78.68 -13.06 25.16
C ARG A 984 78.46 -12.61 23.72
N ALA A 985 79.26 -13.15 22.78
CA ALA A 985 79.05 -12.87 21.35
C ALA A 985 77.73 -13.40 20.86
N GLN A 986 77.30 -14.59 21.32
CA GLN A 986 75.98 -15.15 21.01
C GLN A 986 74.84 -14.30 21.55
N ALA A 987 74.99 -13.77 22.79
CA ALA A 987 74.04 -12.87 23.39
C ALA A 987 73.88 -11.57 22.56
N LEU A 988 74.93 -11.13 21.91
CA LEU A 988 74.94 -9.98 20.97
C LEU A 988 74.42 -10.35 19.61
N LYS A 989 74.13 -11.60 19.36
CA LYS A 989 73.78 -12.16 18.02
C LYS A 989 74.91 -11.90 17.01
N GLY A 990 76.12 -11.85 17.49
CA GLY A 990 77.35 -11.64 16.74
C GLY A 990 78.12 -12.91 16.45
N GLU A 991 78.99 -12.86 15.46
CA GLU A 991 79.88 -13.90 15.04
C GLU A 991 81.29 -13.64 15.63
N LEU A 992 81.81 -14.54 16.46
CA LEU A 992 83.14 -14.44 17.07
C LEU A 992 84.09 -15.46 16.45
N THR A 993 85.19 -15.00 15.92
CA THR A 993 86.30 -15.84 15.36
C THR A 993 87.56 -15.59 16.22
N ILE A 994 88.13 -16.66 16.69
CA ILE A 994 89.43 -16.60 17.43
C ILE A 994 90.43 -17.50 16.69
N ASP A 995 91.52 -16.89 16.32
CA ASP A 995 92.62 -17.60 15.55
C ASP A 995 93.90 -17.39 16.35
N THR A 996 94.78 -18.42 16.34
CA THR A 996 96.06 -18.44 16.99
C THR A 996 97.21 -18.87 16.10
N GLU A 997 96.98 -19.02 14.80
CA GLU A 997 97.99 -19.55 13.87
C GLU A 997 99.13 -18.52 13.54
N ASN A 998 98.76 -17.24 13.44
CA ASN A 998 99.71 -16.13 13.14
C ASN A 998 99.55 -14.98 14.15
N GLY A 999 99.69 -15.25 15.42
CA GLY A 999 99.37 -14.32 16.48
C GLY A 999 97.97 -14.60 16.99
N PHE A 1000 97.58 -14.04 18.15
CA PHE A 1000 96.24 -14.16 18.71
C PHE A 1000 95.28 -13.12 18.13
N LEU A 1001 94.35 -13.59 17.37
CA LEU A 1001 93.30 -12.78 16.73
C LEU A 1001 91.93 -13.05 17.37
N VAL A 1002 91.27 -12.01 17.80
CA VAL A 1002 89.85 -12.03 18.19
C VAL A 1002 89.13 -11.09 17.23
N LEU A 1003 88.16 -11.62 16.52
CA LEU A 1003 87.33 -10.88 15.57
C LEU A 1003 85.88 -11.11 15.92
N LEU A 1004 85.21 -10.06 16.38
CA LEU A 1004 83.78 -10.06 16.64
C LEU A 1004 83.08 -9.21 15.60
N ARG A 1005 82.09 -9.74 14.94
CA ARG A 1005 81.18 -9.02 14.02
C ARG A 1005 79.74 -9.11 14.53
N ILE A 1006 79.06 -7.93 14.66
CA ILE A 1006 77.68 -7.82 15.14
C ILE A 1006 76.80 -7.09 14.11
#